data_197bf104ae53e1e3355c7713ad8fb2af
#
_entry.id   197bf104ae53e1e3355c7713ad8fb2af
#
_cell.length_a   1.000
_cell.length_b   1.000
_cell.length_c   1.000
_cell.angle_alpha   90.00
_cell.angle_beta   90.00
_cell.angle_gamma   90.00
#
_symmetry.space_group_name_H-M   'P 1'
#
loop_
_entity.id
_entity.type
_entity.pdbx_description
1 polymer ?
#
loop_
_entity_poly.entity_id
_entity_poly.type
_entity_poly.pdbx_seq_one_letter_code
_entity_poly.pdbx_strand_id
1 'polypeptide(L)'
;MDFKIKSDFKPTGDQPEAIKSIVTAINNDEKFSTLLGVTGSGKTFTMANIIQEVKKPTLILAHNKTLAAQLYSEFKEFFPDNAVEYFVSYYDYYQPEAYVAHSDTYIEKDASINDEIDKLRHSATAAILERRDVIIISSVSCIYGLGDPEDYRELMVSLRPGMQKDRDEIIKKLIEIQYERNDINFTRGTFRVRGDILEIFPASNDERAIRVEFFGDEIDRITEIDYVTGKIAGVRNHVVIFPASHYVTTPERIEKAIVAIEDELKERADEFRKNDKLIEAQRIEQRTKYDIEMLKEIGFCQGIENYSRHITGRKPGEKPYTLMDFFPDDYLMIIDESHVTVPQVRGMYGGDRSRKTSLIENGFRLPSAYDNRPLNFEEFEENINQILFVTATPGPYELEHSTTIAEQIIRPTGLLDPIIEVRPIENQIDNLVGEINSVIEKGERVLVTTLTKKMSEDLTNYLKEIGIKVKYLHSDIDTLERTEIIRDLRLGKFDVLVGINLLREGLDIPEVSLVAILDADKEGFLRSETSLIQTVGRAARNADGKVIMYADKITRSMQATIEETKRRREIQSLYNKEHGIIPKTIQKSIRDSIEATKVADEEVVYGIKDSNNIEEIKNNIATLQAEMMEAAQNLQFERAAELRDKIKELEERIKD
;
A
#
# COMPACT_ATOMS: atom_id res chain seq x y z
N MET A 1 26.41 1.53 5.86
CA MET A 1 26.73 0.61 4.74
C MET A 1 26.39 1.33 3.45
N ASP A 2 26.99 0.97 2.31
CA ASP A 2 26.67 1.57 1.01
C ASP A 2 25.58 0.72 0.33
N PHE A 3 24.73 1.35 -0.45
CA PHE A 3 23.79 0.62 -1.32
C PHE A 3 24.55 -0.12 -2.41
N LYS A 4 24.19 -1.39 -2.62
CA LYS A 4 24.85 -2.24 -3.61
C LYS A 4 23.84 -3.09 -4.36
N ILE A 5 23.65 -2.77 -5.64
CA ILE A 5 22.77 -3.55 -6.52
C ILE A 5 23.42 -4.91 -6.82
N LYS A 6 22.63 -5.97 -6.70
CA LYS A 6 22.91 -7.30 -7.23
C LYS A 6 21.97 -7.58 -8.38
N SER A 7 22.46 -7.49 -9.61
CA SER A 7 21.69 -7.75 -10.82
C SER A 7 22.59 -8.20 -11.95
N ASP A 8 22.08 -9.11 -12.78
CA ASP A 8 22.73 -9.51 -14.02
C ASP A 8 22.56 -8.46 -15.14
N PHE A 9 21.64 -7.50 -14.94
CA PHE A 9 21.36 -6.42 -15.89
C PHE A 9 22.35 -5.26 -15.71
N LYS A 10 22.61 -4.59 -16.83
CA LYS A 10 23.34 -3.31 -16.87
C LYS A 10 22.46 -2.23 -17.47
N PRO A 11 22.62 -0.96 -17.09
CA PRO A 11 21.88 0.14 -17.73
C PRO A 11 22.13 0.19 -19.24
N THR A 12 21.05 0.22 -20.02
CA THR A 12 21.07 0.23 -21.49
C THR A 12 20.12 1.29 -22.06
N GLY A 13 20.22 1.58 -23.34
CA GLY A 13 19.39 2.60 -23.98
C GLY A 13 19.60 3.98 -23.38
N ASP A 14 18.50 4.62 -22.99
CA ASP A 14 18.50 5.96 -22.37
C ASP A 14 18.86 5.94 -20.88
N GLN A 15 18.88 4.75 -20.24
CA GLN A 15 19.08 4.63 -18.80
C GLN A 15 20.37 5.27 -18.29
N PRO A 16 21.56 5.05 -18.94
CA PRO A 16 22.81 5.66 -18.47
C PRO A 16 22.78 7.19 -18.44
N GLU A 17 22.16 7.81 -19.45
CA GLU A 17 22.05 9.26 -19.54
C GLU A 17 21.03 9.80 -18.54
N ALA A 18 19.87 9.15 -18.42
CA ALA A 18 18.85 9.50 -17.44
C ALA A 18 19.39 9.40 -16.00
N ILE A 19 20.10 8.32 -15.64
CA ILE A 19 20.75 8.16 -14.34
C ILE A 19 21.73 9.29 -14.08
N LYS A 20 22.64 9.55 -15.03
CA LYS A 20 23.64 10.60 -14.89
C LYS A 20 23.02 11.98 -14.72
N SER A 21 22.00 12.32 -15.52
CA SER A 21 21.30 13.61 -15.45
C SER A 21 20.64 13.80 -14.08
N ILE A 22 19.88 12.83 -13.61
CA ILE A 22 19.16 12.91 -12.32
C ILE A 22 20.13 12.90 -11.14
N VAL A 23 21.16 12.04 -11.15
CA VAL A 23 22.19 12.03 -10.09
C VAL A 23 22.92 13.38 -10.02
N THR A 24 23.20 13.99 -11.17
CA THR A 24 23.82 15.33 -11.22
C THR A 24 22.91 16.39 -10.62
N ALA A 25 21.61 16.37 -10.95
CA ALA A 25 20.62 17.28 -10.40
C ALA A 25 20.51 17.13 -8.86
N ILE A 26 20.41 15.90 -8.36
CA ILE A 26 20.35 15.63 -6.92
C ILE A 26 21.64 16.10 -6.20
N ASN A 27 22.82 15.88 -6.80
CA ASN A 27 24.09 16.32 -6.21
C ASN A 27 24.30 17.84 -6.28
N ASN A 28 23.57 18.53 -7.14
CA ASN A 28 23.52 19.99 -7.22
C ASN A 28 22.42 20.60 -6.33
N ASP A 29 21.83 19.81 -5.43
CA ASP A 29 20.75 20.21 -4.53
C ASP A 29 19.47 20.70 -5.23
N GLU A 30 19.21 20.25 -6.46
CA GLU A 30 17.93 20.50 -7.11
C GLU A 30 16.80 19.76 -6.35
N LYS A 31 15.75 20.50 -5.98
CA LYS A 31 14.66 19.93 -5.18
C LYS A 31 13.77 18.97 -5.98
N PHE A 32 13.50 19.29 -7.26
CA PHE A 32 12.54 18.57 -8.09
C PHE A 32 13.18 18.07 -9.39
N SER A 33 13.06 16.76 -9.64
CA SER A 33 13.48 16.12 -10.89
C SER A 33 12.40 15.17 -11.39
N THR A 34 12.31 14.95 -12.69
CA THR A 34 11.35 14.02 -13.30
C THR A 34 12.05 13.01 -14.19
N LEU A 35 11.77 11.72 -13.97
CA LEU A 35 12.05 10.63 -14.89
C LEU A 35 10.80 10.34 -15.71
N LEU A 36 10.79 10.79 -16.96
CA LEU A 36 9.74 10.49 -17.93
C LEU A 36 10.08 9.16 -18.58
N GLY A 37 9.58 8.05 -17.99
CA GLY A 37 9.89 6.71 -18.47
C GLY A 37 8.68 5.98 -19.02
N VAL A 38 8.74 5.54 -20.29
CA VAL A 38 7.65 4.75 -20.88
C VAL A 38 7.49 3.40 -20.20
N THR A 39 6.31 2.81 -20.34
CA THR A 39 6.05 1.46 -19.84
C THR A 39 7.02 0.44 -20.45
N GLY A 40 7.68 -0.35 -19.59
CA GLY A 40 8.65 -1.37 -20.03
C GLY A 40 10.06 -0.85 -20.33
N SER A 41 10.37 0.42 -20.08
CA SER A 41 11.73 0.96 -20.23
C SER A 41 12.69 0.61 -19.09
N GLY A 42 12.19 -0.02 -18.01
CA GLY A 42 13.00 -0.39 -16.86
C GLY A 42 13.16 0.73 -15.83
N LYS A 43 12.12 1.54 -15.60
CA LYS A 43 12.10 2.63 -14.61
C LYS A 43 12.59 2.19 -13.23
N THR A 44 12.11 1.04 -12.73
CA THR A 44 12.50 0.50 -11.41
C THR A 44 14.00 0.28 -11.31
N PHE A 45 14.61 -0.28 -12.35
CA PHE A 45 16.07 -0.49 -12.40
C PHE A 45 16.84 0.84 -12.47
N THR A 46 16.31 1.84 -13.17
CA THR A 46 16.87 3.20 -13.19
C THR A 46 16.79 3.85 -11.82
N MET A 47 15.65 3.75 -11.11
CA MET A 47 15.51 4.21 -9.72
C MET A 47 16.55 3.55 -8.80
N ALA A 48 16.71 2.23 -8.91
CA ALA A 48 17.69 1.49 -8.11
C ALA A 48 19.12 2.00 -8.34
N ASN A 49 19.52 2.22 -9.60
CA ASN A 49 20.83 2.77 -9.91
C ASN A 49 21.02 4.20 -9.39
N ILE A 50 19.98 5.06 -9.44
CA ILE A 50 20.04 6.41 -8.87
C ILE A 50 20.26 6.31 -7.35
N ILE A 51 19.53 5.45 -6.64
CA ILE A 51 19.68 5.26 -5.19
C ILE A 51 21.10 4.80 -4.84
N GLN A 52 21.64 3.84 -5.60
CA GLN A 52 23.01 3.38 -5.40
C GLN A 52 24.05 4.50 -5.54
N GLU A 53 23.88 5.37 -6.52
CA GLU A 53 24.84 6.46 -6.80
C GLU A 53 24.72 7.59 -5.77
N VAL A 54 23.50 8.00 -5.37
CA VAL A 54 23.30 9.12 -4.44
C VAL A 54 23.48 8.73 -2.98
N LYS A 55 23.31 7.45 -2.63
CA LYS A 55 23.56 6.88 -1.29
C LYS A 55 22.76 7.53 -0.16
N LYS A 56 21.57 8.01 -0.44
CA LYS A 56 20.66 8.63 0.53
C LYS A 56 19.61 7.62 1.01
N PRO A 57 19.19 7.64 2.29
CA PRO A 57 17.97 6.97 2.71
C PRO A 57 16.82 7.37 1.80
N THR A 58 16.02 6.43 1.34
CA THR A 58 15.05 6.69 0.28
C THR A 58 13.65 6.25 0.70
N LEU A 59 12.67 7.12 0.49
CA LEU A 59 11.24 6.83 0.60
C LEU A 59 10.64 6.77 -0.79
N ILE A 60 10.09 5.62 -1.18
CA ILE A 60 9.38 5.44 -2.46
C ILE A 60 7.89 5.42 -2.18
N LEU A 61 7.17 6.36 -2.76
CA LEU A 61 5.71 6.49 -2.60
C LEU A 61 4.99 5.95 -3.83
N ALA A 62 4.10 4.98 -3.61
CA ALA A 62 3.21 4.39 -4.61
C ALA A 62 1.74 4.70 -4.28
N HIS A 63 0.90 4.86 -5.28
CA HIS A 63 -0.50 5.26 -5.10
C HIS A 63 -1.42 4.15 -4.54
N ASN A 64 -1.01 2.88 -4.56
CA ASN A 64 -1.78 1.76 -3.98
C ASN A 64 -0.89 0.66 -3.41
N LYS A 65 -1.49 -0.25 -2.60
CA LYS A 65 -0.78 -1.36 -1.96
C LYS A 65 -0.16 -2.34 -2.97
N THR A 66 -0.87 -2.66 -4.05
CA THR A 66 -0.41 -3.63 -5.06
C THR A 66 0.87 -3.17 -5.76
N LEU A 67 0.92 -1.90 -6.19
CA LEU A 67 2.13 -1.33 -6.78
C LEU A 67 3.26 -1.25 -5.75
N ALA A 68 2.95 -0.85 -4.53
CA ALA A 68 3.94 -0.82 -3.44
C ALA A 68 4.52 -2.22 -3.17
N ALA A 69 3.70 -3.28 -3.16
CA ALA A 69 4.17 -4.66 -2.98
C ALA A 69 5.05 -5.13 -4.15
N GLN A 70 4.67 -4.80 -5.39
CA GLN A 70 5.50 -5.10 -6.55
C GLN A 70 6.88 -4.42 -6.45
N LEU A 71 6.90 -3.12 -6.16
CA LEU A 71 8.16 -2.38 -6.00
C LEU A 71 9.00 -2.95 -4.85
N TYR A 72 8.37 -3.28 -3.73
CA TYR A 72 9.06 -3.90 -2.59
C TYR A 72 9.76 -5.20 -2.98
N SER A 73 9.09 -6.09 -3.71
CA SER A 73 9.68 -7.33 -4.21
C SER A 73 10.86 -7.06 -5.16
N GLU A 74 10.66 -6.17 -6.15
CA GLU A 74 11.71 -5.81 -7.12
C GLU A 74 12.94 -5.17 -6.43
N PHE A 75 12.74 -4.27 -5.47
CA PHE A 75 13.83 -3.64 -4.73
C PHE A 75 14.55 -4.60 -3.78
N LYS A 76 13.85 -5.56 -3.17
CA LYS A 76 14.48 -6.64 -2.38
C LYS A 76 15.41 -7.51 -3.22
N GLU A 77 15.03 -7.79 -4.46
CA GLU A 77 15.90 -8.53 -5.40
C GLU A 77 17.13 -7.70 -5.78
N PHE A 78 16.97 -6.39 -6.02
CA PHE A 78 18.10 -5.52 -6.35
C PHE A 78 19.03 -5.27 -5.17
N PHE A 79 18.51 -5.17 -3.95
CA PHE A 79 19.25 -4.80 -2.75
C PHE A 79 19.12 -5.85 -1.61
N PRO A 80 19.54 -7.11 -1.84
CA PRO A 80 19.34 -8.18 -0.87
C PRO A 80 20.14 -8.00 0.44
N ASP A 81 21.20 -7.17 0.45
CA ASP A 81 22.05 -6.92 1.62
C ASP A 81 21.71 -5.60 2.34
N ASN A 82 20.82 -4.77 1.75
CA ASN A 82 20.40 -3.50 2.33
C ASN A 82 19.01 -3.63 2.98
N ALA A 83 18.62 -2.65 3.79
CA ALA A 83 17.29 -2.63 4.39
C ALA A 83 16.27 -2.13 3.36
N VAL A 84 15.49 -3.05 2.81
CA VAL A 84 14.33 -2.74 1.97
C VAL A 84 13.09 -3.08 2.77
N GLU A 85 12.28 -2.07 3.07
CA GLU A 85 11.19 -2.13 4.03
C GLU A 85 9.86 -1.74 3.38
N TYR A 86 8.75 -2.18 4.00
CA TYR A 86 7.41 -1.98 3.47
C TYR A 86 6.52 -1.25 4.48
N PHE A 87 5.89 -0.16 4.07
CA PHE A 87 5.07 0.66 4.95
C PHE A 87 3.75 1.08 4.28
N VAL A 88 2.73 0.26 4.44
CA VAL A 88 1.37 0.53 3.91
C VAL A 88 0.34 0.51 5.03
N SER A 89 -0.93 0.74 4.71
CA SER A 89 -2.00 0.59 5.69
C SER A 89 -2.07 -0.86 6.18
N TYR A 90 -2.03 -1.06 7.50
CA TYR A 90 -2.09 -2.37 8.15
C TYR A 90 -3.51 -2.93 8.30
N TYR A 91 -4.51 -2.23 7.76
CA TYR A 91 -5.89 -2.71 7.76
C TYR A 91 -6.15 -3.59 6.52
N ASP A 92 -6.62 -4.84 6.74
CA ASP A 92 -7.19 -5.68 5.69
C ASP A 92 -8.57 -5.16 5.32
N TYR A 93 -9.37 -4.89 6.33
CA TYR A 93 -10.66 -4.21 6.22
C TYR A 93 -10.64 -2.93 7.05
N TYR A 94 -11.14 -1.85 6.50
CA TYR A 94 -11.24 -0.57 7.20
C TYR A 94 -12.54 0.15 6.86
N GLN A 95 -13.46 0.17 7.80
CA GLN A 95 -14.62 1.04 7.79
C GLN A 95 -14.36 2.22 8.73
N PRO A 96 -14.12 3.42 8.20
CA PRO A 96 -13.91 4.58 9.05
C PRO A 96 -15.17 4.93 9.83
N GLU A 97 -14.99 5.37 11.06
CA GLU A 97 -16.06 5.97 11.85
C GLU A 97 -16.69 7.13 11.09
N ALA A 98 -18.01 7.14 10.97
CA ALA A 98 -18.75 8.17 10.26
C ALA A 98 -20.13 8.43 10.89
N TYR A 99 -20.66 9.61 10.66
CA TYR A 99 -22.04 9.94 11.05
C TYR A 99 -22.79 10.58 9.89
N VAL A 100 -23.94 10.01 9.60
CA VAL A 100 -24.84 10.45 8.52
C VAL A 100 -26.01 11.18 9.14
N ALA A 101 -25.93 12.50 9.22
CA ALA A 101 -26.90 13.33 9.95
C ALA A 101 -28.35 13.23 9.42
N HIS A 102 -28.57 13.04 8.12
CA HIS A 102 -29.93 12.97 7.55
C HIS A 102 -30.68 11.69 7.95
N SER A 103 -29.99 10.60 8.25
CA SER A 103 -30.58 9.32 8.70
C SER A 103 -30.36 9.04 10.18
N ASP A 104 -29.70 9.94 10.92
CA ASP A 104 -29.23 9.74 12.31
C ASP A 104 -28.51 8.40 12.48
N THR A 105 -27.66 8.06 11.51
CA THR A 105 -26.96 6.79 11.49
C THR A 105 -25.49 7.00 11.88
N TYR A 106 -25.09 6.42 13.00
CA TYR A 106 -23.69 6.32 13.40
C TYR A 106 -23.10 5.01 12.88
N ILE A 107 -22.00 5.12 12.15
CA ILE A 107 -21.22 3.99 11.67
C ILE A 107 -20.00 3.89 12.58
N GLU A 108 -19.91 2.82 13.33
CA GLU A 108 -18.77 2.58 14.19
C GLU A 108 -17.53 2.23 13.34
N LYS A 109 -16.34 2.59 13.86
CA LYS A 109 -15.08 2.15 13.26
C LYS A 109 -15.01 0.63 13.35
N ASP A 110 -14.92 -0.02 12.22
CA ASP A 110 -14.64 -1.45 12.11
C ASP A 110 -13.36 -1.65 11.32
N ALA A 111 -12.44 -2.44 11.86
CA ALA A 111 -11.14 -2.65 11.23
C ALA A 111 -10.53 -3.98 11.69
N SER A 112 -10.05 -4.75 10.73
CA SER A 112 -9.15 -5.87 10.99
C SER A 112 -7.71 -5.47 10.72
N ILE A 113 -6.82 -5.79 11.65
CA ILE A 113 -5.39 -5.50 11.53
C ILE A 113 -4.70 -6.72 10.95
N ASN A 114 -3.87 -6.51 9.94
CA ASN A 114 -2.97 -7.51 9.40
C ASN A 114 -1.66 -7.49 10.20
N ASP A 115 -1.43 -8.54 10.97
CA ASP A 115 -0.26 -8.65 11.84
C ASP A 115 1.07 -8.66 11.06
N GLU A 116 1.07 -9.22 9.85
CA GLU A 116 2.25 -9.25 8.99
C GLU A 116 2.62 -7.85 8.49
N ILE A 117 1.62 -7.07 8.04
CA ILE A 117 1.85 -5.68 7.61
C ILE A 117 2.22 -4.80 8.81
N ASP A 118 1.63 -5.02 9.97
CA ASP A 118 1.98 -4.28 11.19
C ASP A 118 3.43 -4.53 11.59
N LYS A 119 3.90 -5.79 11.55
CA LYS A 119 5.30 -6.15 11.73
C LYS A 119 6.22 -5.42 10.76
N LEU A 120 5.87 -5.40 9.46
CA LEU A 120 6.67 -4.71 8.43
C LEU A 120 6.74 -3.20 8.69
N ARG A 121 5.68 -2.59 9.22
CA ARG A 121 5.69 -1.17 9.62
C ARG A 121 6.64 -0.91 10.79
N HIS A 122 6.64 -1.78 11.80
CA HIS A 122 7.60 -1.69 12.90
C HIS A 122 9.04 -1.94 12.43
N SER A 123 9.25 -2.87 11.50
CA SER A 123 10.55 -3.08 10.86
C SER A 123 11.05 -1.82 10.14
N ALA A 124 10.17 -1.16 9.38
CA ALA A 124 10.52 0.05 8.64
C ALA A 124 10.96 1.20 9.56
N THR A 125 10.21 1.47 10.64
CA THR A 125 10.57 2.53 11.61
C THR A 125 11.85 2.19 12.38
N ALA A 126 12.06 0.93 12.76
CA ALA A 126 13.29 0.48 13.40
C ALA A 126 14.49 0.63 12.45
N ALA A 127 14.37 0.15 11.22
CA ALA A 127 15.45 0.19 10.23
C ALA A 127 15.95 1.62 9.96
N ILE A 128 15.03 2.59 9.83
CA ILE A 128 15.41 3.98 9.54
C ILE A 128 16.13 4.66 10.71
N LEU A 129 15.85 4.25 11.96
CA LEU A 129 16.53 4.76 13.13
C LEU A 129 17.90 4.11 13.37
N GLU A 130 18.12 2.89 12.86
CA GLU A 130 19.37 2.14 13.05
C GLU A 130 20.35 2.27 11.88
N ARG A 131 19.84 2.48 10.64
CA ARG A 131 20.63 2.37 9.41
C ARG A 131 20.44 3.58 8.52
N ARG A 132 21.42 3.82 7.64
CA ARG A 132 21.32 4.84 6.59
C ARG A 132 21.08 4.24 5.19
N ASP A 133 21.35 2.95 5.03
CA ASP A 133 21.16 2.21 3.78
C ASP A 133 19.76 1.59 3.72
N VAL A 134 18.73 2.44 3.88
CA VAL A 134 17.31 2.07 3.99
C VAL A 134 16.53 2.58 2.79
N ILE A 135 15.73 1.69 2.21
CA ILE A 135 14.72 2.00 1.19
C ILE A 135 13.36 1.59 1.75
N ILE A 136 12.46 2.54 1.97
CA ILE A 136 11.08 2.24 2.40
C ILE A 136 10.15 2.43 1.22
N ILE A 137 9.40 1.39 0.87
CA ILE A 137 8.32 1.46 -0.11
C ILE A 137 7.01 1.66 0.64
N SER A 138 6.32 2.75 0.36
CA SER A 138 5.09 3.12 1.07
C SER A 138 3.94 3.44 0.11
N SER A 139 2.73 3.27 0.61
CA SER A 139 1.54 3.92 0.04
C SER A 139 1.37 5.32 0.65
N VAL A 140 0.26 5.99 0.35
CA VAL A 140 -0.09 7.27 1.00
C VAL A 140 -0.19 7.19 2.54
N SER A 141 -0.05 6.01 3.12
CA SER A 141 0.03 5.84 4.58
C SER A 141 1.18 6.61 5.23
N CYS A 142 2.23 6.94 4.48
CA CYS A 142 3.36 7.72 4.98
C CYS A 142 3.03 9.16 5.38
N ILE A 143 1.92 9.73 4.89
CA ILE A 143 1.48 11.08 5.25
C ILE A 143 0.48 11.12 6.40
N TYR A 144 0.06 9.95 6.92
CA TYR A 144 -0.85 9.85 8.06
C TYR A 144 -0.08 9.90 9.38
N GLY A 145 -0.80 10.37 10.42
CA GLY A 145 -0.25 10.49 11.76
C GLY A 145 0.36 9.19 12.28
N LEU A 146 1.56 9.31 12.81
CA LEU A 146 2.34 8.30 13.51
C LEU A 146 2.75 8.87 14.86
N GLY A 147 3.34 8.08 15.75
CA GLY A 147 3.87 8.58 17.02
C GLY A 147 5.04 9.56 16.82
N ASP A 148 5.38 10.27 17.89
CA ASP A 148 6.52 11.18 17.91
C ASP A 148 7.83 10.38 17.72
N PRO A 149 8.66 10.68 16.71
CA PRO A 149 9.92 9.97 16.47
C PRO A 149 10.94 10.18 17.60
N GLU A 150 10.89 11.30 18.33
CA GLU A 150 11.76 11.53 19.50
C GLU A 150 11.36 10.58 20.63
N ASP A 151 10.06 10.51 20.98
CA ASP A 151 9.57 9.59 21.99
C ASP A 151 9.90 8.14 21.62
N TYR A 152 9.68 7.76 20.36
CA TYR A 152 9.96 6.41 19.88
C TYR A 152 11.46 6.05 20.00
N ARG A 153 12.35 7.03 19.82
CA ARG A 153 13.81 6.87 19.98
C ARG A 153 14.24 6.88 21.45
N GLU A 154 13.66 7.76 22.29
CA GLU A 154 14.01 7.86 23.71
C GLU A 154 13.56 6.65 24.52
N LEU A 155 12.42 6.07 24.15
CA LEU A 155 11.83 4.91 24.81
C LEU A 155 12.49 3.57 24.42
N MET A 156 13.34 3.53 23.41
CA MET A 156 14.03 2.29 23.02
C MET A 156 14.86 1.72 24.17
N VAL A 157 14.91 0.39 24.30
CA VAL A 157 15.72 -0.32 25.29
C VAL A 157 16.99 -0.85 24.65
N SER A 158 18.12 -0.24 24.96
CA SER A 158 19.46 -0.65 24.48
C SER A 158 20.13 -1.57 25.50
N LEU A 159 20.56 -2.75 25.07
CA LEU A 159 21.15 -3.80 25.90
C LEU A 159 22.50 -4.26 25.32
N ARG A 160 23.49 -4.45 26.20
CA ARG A 160 24.84 -4.95 25.85
C ARG A 160 25.35 -5.89 26.92
N PRO A 161 26.11 -6.96 26.57
CA PRO A 161 26.83 -7.77 27.55
C PRO A 161 27.78 -6.88 28.41
N GLY A 162 27.88 -7.19 29.70
CA GLY A 162 28.65 -6.43 30.67
C GLY A 162 27.93 -5.20 31.26
N MET A 163 26.67 -4.95 30.85
CA MET A 163 25.88 -3.83 31.35
C MET A 163 25.34 -4.15 32.74
N GLN A 164 25.59 -3.28 33.72
CA GLN A 164 25.04 -3.39 35.07
C GLN A 164 23.63 -2.82 35.06
N LYS A 165 22.63 -3.72 34.99
CA LYS A 165 21.20 -3.39 35.01
C LYS A 165 20.39 -4.54 35.60
N ASP A 166 19.62 -4.22 36.61
CA ASP A 166 18.68 -5.19 37.17
C ASP A 166 17.66 -5.65 36.12
N ARG A 167 17.41 -6.95 36.09
CA ARG A 167 16.41 -7.58 35.21
C ARG A 167 15.03 -6.93 35.36
N ASP A 168 14.60 -6.65 36.60
CA ASP A 168 13.27 -6.10 36.87
C ASP A 168 13.15 -4.62 36.42
N GLU A 169 14.27 -3.88 36.35
CA GLU A 169 14.30 -2.56 35.72
C GLU A 169 14.06 -2.65 34.21
N ILE A 170 14.67 -3.63 33.56
CA ILE A 170 14.45 -3.86 32.12
C ILE A 170 13.01 -4.31 31.86
N ILE A 171 12.43 -5.16 32.71
CA ILE A 171 11.04 -5.59 32.62
C ILE A 171 10.08 -4.38 32.72
N LYS A 172 10.33 -3.47 33.65
CA LYS A 172 9.52 -2.23 33.77
C LYS A 172 9.58 -1.41 32.47
N LYS A 173 10.78 -1.24 31.90
CA LYS A 173 10.93 -0.52 30.64
C LYS A 173 10.23 -1.22 29.49
N LEU A 174 10.23 -2.56 29.41
CA LEU A 174 9.49 -3.30 28.40
C LEU A 174 7.98 -3.05 28.51
N ILE A 175 7.43 -3.00 29.72
CA ILE A 175 6.02 -2.68 29.94
C ILE A 175 5.72 -1.23 29.52
N GLU A 176 6.59 -0.28 29.85
CA GLU A 176 6.47 1.11 29.45
C GLU A 176 6.42 1.28 27.91
N ILE A 177 7.14 0.44 27.18
CA ILE A 177 7.15 0.43 25.71
C ILE A 177 6.13 -0.53 25.10
N GLN A 178 5.10 -0.89 25.88
CA GLN A 178 3.92 -1.67 25.45
C GLN A 178 4.20 -3.14 25.11
N TYR A 179 5.26 -3.74 25.68
CA TYR A 179 5.42 -5.21 25.64
C TYR A 179 4.60 -5.87 26.74
N GLU A 180 3.93 -6.96 26.41
CA GLU A 180 3.16 -7.77 27.34
C GLU A 180 3.96 -8.95 27.87
N ARG A 181 3.84 -9.26 29.17
CA ARG A 181 4.39 -10.49 29.70
C ARG A 181 3.51 -11.67 29.34
N ASN A 182 4.01 -12.61 28.59
CA ASN A 182 3.29 -13.83 28.26
C ASN A 182 4.23 -15.04 28.28
N ASP A 183 4.16 -15.83 29.34
CA ASP A 183 5.02 -17.00 29.53
C ASP A 183 4.50 -18.24 28.77
N ILE A 184 3.25 -18.23 28.29
CA ILE A 184 2.58 -19.35 27.62
C ILE A 184 2.56 -19.13 26.11
N ASN A 185 1.97 -18.03 25.65
CA ASN A 185 1.88 -17.68 24.24
C ASN A 185 2.94 -16.62 23.91
N PHE A 186 4.11 -17.08 23.50
CA PHE A 186 5.26 -16.21 23.20
C PHE A 186 5.22 -15.78 21.73
N THR A 187 4.63 -14.60 21.52
CA THR A 187 4.39 -14.00 20.22
C THR A 187 5.07 -12.63 20.12
N ARG A 188 5.03 -12.03 18.97
CA ARG A 188 5.53 -10.68 18.66
C ARG A 188 4.98 -9.64 19.67
N GLY A 189 5.82 -8.75 20.15
CA GLY A 189 5.43 -7.74 21.16
C GLY A 189 5.27 -8.28 22.58
N THR A 190 5.72 -9.52 22.85
CA THR A 190 5.69 -10.10 24.20
C THR A 190 7.08 -10.38 24.73
N PHE A 191 7.17 -10.54 26.04
CA PHE A 191 8.36 -11.08 26.70
C PHE A 191 7.98 -12.16 27.72
N ARG A 192 8.95 -13.04 28.04
CA ARG A 192 8.78 -14.04 29.10
C ARG A 192 10.04 -14.13 29.97
N VAL A 193 9.86 -14.55 31.21
CA VAL A 193 10.94 -14.61 32.21
C VAL A 193 11.05 -16.02 32.76
N ARG A 194 12.26 -16.59 32.75
CA ARG A 194 12.56 -17.92 33.29
C ARG A 194 13.87 -17.87 34.09
N GLY A 195 13.74 -17.72 35.40
CA GLY A 195 14.92 -17.55 36.27
C GLY A 195 15.71 -16.29 35.90
N ASP A 196 16.98 -16.45 35.60
CA ASP A 196 17.89 -15.34 35.22
C ASP A 196 17.88 -15.10 33.69
N ILE A 197 16.88 -15.60 32.97
CA ILE A 197 16.74 -15.44 31.54
C ILE A 197 15.50 -14.60 31.24
N LEU A 198 15.68 -13.54 30.46
CA LEU A 198 14.65 -12.72 29.87
C LEU A 198 14.64 -12.96 28.35
N GLU A 199 13.52 -13.41 27.82
CA GLU A 199 13.33 -13.58 26.39
C GLU A 199 12.33 -12.55 25.89
N ILE A 200 12.68 -11.80 24.84
CA ILE A 200 11.92 -10.72 24.25
C ILE A 200 11.66 -11.04 22.80
N PHE A 201 10.39 -10.97 22.37
CA PHE A 201 10.04 -11.14 20.98
C PHE A 201 9.77 -9.75 20.37
N PRO A 202 10.72 -9.19 19.59
CA PRO A 202 10.59 -7.84 19.05
C PRO A 202 9.34 -7.66 18.17
N ALA A 203 8.73 -6.50 18.24
CA ALA A 203 7.55 -6.15 17.43
C ALA A 203 7.84 -6.14 15.92
N SER A 204 9.10 -5.94 15.54
CA SER A 204 9.60 -5.89 14.16
C SER A 204 10.04 -7.25 13.58
N ASN A 205 9.88 -8.36 14.33
CA ASN A 205 10.38 -9.67 13.94
C ASN A 205 9.32 -10.75 14.16
N ASP A 206 9.35 -11.83 13.40
CA ASP A 206 8.43 -12.98 13.49
C ASP A 206 9.11 -14.34 13.59
N GLU A 207 10.42 -14.41 13.36
CA GLU A 207 11.16 -15.67 13.36
C GLU A 207 12.09 -15.81 14.57
N ARG A 208 12.57 -14.68 15.11
CA ARG A 208 13.64 -14.67 16.09
C ARG A 208 13.32 -13.82 17.29
N ALA A 209 13.55 -14.39 18.46
CA ALA A 209 13.49 -13.69 19.73
C ALA A 209 14.89 -13.41 20.27
N ILE A 210 14.99 -12.41 21.13
CA ILE A 210 16.21 -12.02 21.83
C ILE A 210 16.19 -12.66 23.22
N ARG A 211 17.21 -13.43 23.54
CA ARG A 211 17.43 -13.97 24.87
C ARG A 211 18.56 -13.20 25.56
N VAL A 212 18.26 -12.65 26.73
CA VAL A 212 19.19 -11.95 27.60
C VAL A 212 19.40 -12.82 28.84
N GLU A 213 20.63 -13.21 29.07
CA GLU A 213 21.05 -14.02 30.22
C GLU A 213 21.72 -13.11 31.25
N PHE A 214 21.33 -13.22 32.53
CA PHE A 214 21.85 -12.39 33.62
C PHE A 214 22.71 -13.21 34.56
N PHE A 215 23.74 -12.58 35.09
CA PHE A 215 24.49 -13.07 36.24
C PHE A 215 24.42 -12.03 37.37
N GLY A 216 23.49 -12.21 38.31
CA GLY A 216 23.10 -11.16 39.24
C GLY A 216 22.47 -9.98 38.48
N ASP A 217 23.01 -8.77 38.74
CA ASP A 217 22.55 -7.52 38.10
C ASP A 217 23.34 -7.18 36.81
N GLU A 218 24.12 -8.11 36.28
CA GLU A 218 24.90 -7.92 35.06
C GLU A 218 24.32 -8.75 33.91
N ILE A 219 24.25 -8.14 32.72
CA ILE A 219 23.93 -8.86 31.48
C ILE A 219 25.18 -9.66 31.07
N ASP A 220 25.15 -10.99 31.25
CA ASP A 220 26.24 -11.87 30.87
C ASP A 220 26.30 -12.11 29.36
N ARG A 221 25.14 -12.38 28.76
CA ARG A 221 25.08 -12.77 27.35
C ARG A 221 23.77 -12.36 26.69
N ILE A 222 23.88 -12.01 25.38
CA ILE A 222 22.71 -11.74 24.53
C ILE A 222 22.78 -12.64 23.29
N THR A 223 21.71 -13.38 23.02
CA THR A 223 21.61 -14.29 21.87
C THR A 223 20.31 -14.10 21.11
N GLU A 224 20.37 -14.29 19.80
CA GLU A 224 19.17 -14.51 19.00
C GLU A 224 18.80 -15.98 19.03
N ILE A 225 17.55 -16.28 19.23
CA ILE A 225 17.01 -17.63 19.27
C ILE A 225 15.86 -17.78 18.28
N ASP A 226 15.73 -18.95 17.70
CA ASP A 226 14.50 -19.39 17.06
C ASP A 226 13.42 -19.55 18.14
N TYR A 227 12.30 -18.84 18.04
CA TYR A 227 11.31 -18.78 19.13
C TYR A 227 10.57 -20.10 19.35
N VAL A 228 10.46 -20.95 18.30
CA VAL A 228 9.80 -22.27 18.35
C VAL A 228 10.69 -23.31 18.97
N THR A 229 11.94 -23.41 18.48
CA THR A 229 12.87 -24.47 18.88
C THR A 229 13.77 -24.08 20.05
N GLY A 230 13.89 -22.78 20.34
CA GLY A 230 14.83 -22.24 21.33
C GLY A 230 16.31 -22.33 20.93
N LYS A 231 16.62 -22.75 19.70
CA LYS A 231 17.99 -22.86 19.20
C LYS A 231 18.62 -21.50 19.01
N ILE A 232 19.89 -21.38 19.42
CA ILE A 232 20.65 -20.15 19.22
C ILE A 232 20.98 -20.00 17.73
N ALA A 233 20.53 -18.89 17.15
CA ALA A 233 20.80 -18.48 15.77
C ALA A 233 22.07 -17.60 15.68
N GLY A 234 22.36 -16.82 16.72
CA GLY A 234 23.54 -15.97 16.77
C GLY A 234 23.80 -15.38 18.15
N VAL A 235 25.01 -14.85 18.35
CA VAL A 235 25.38 -14.07 19.55
C VAL A 235 25.40 -12.60 19.15
N ARG A 236 24.88 -11.74 20.04
CA ARG A 236 24.80 -10.28 19.83
C ARG A 236 25.63 -9.55 20.89
N ASN A 237 26.43 -8.59 20.44
CA ASN A 237 27.18 -7.68 21.32
C ASN A 237 26.37 -6.41 21.68
N HIS A 238 25.29 -6.18 20.97
CA HIS A 238 24.38 -5.08 21.19
C HIS A 238 23.02 -5.42 20.56
N VAL A 239 21.94 -5.07 21.25
CA VAL A 239 20.57 -5.16 20.74
C VAL A 239 19.80 -3.91 21.18
N VAL A 240 18.93 -3.43 20.30
CA VAL A 240 17.98 -2.37 20.57
C VAL A 240 16.58 -2.95 20.44
N ILE A 241 15.76 -2.77 21.46
CA ILE A 241 14.34 -3.14 21.48
C ILE A 241 13.53 -1.86 21.32
N PHE A 242 12.84 -1.77 20.20
CA PHE A 242 11.93 -0.66 19.91
C PHE A 242 10.55 -0.89 20.51
N PRO A 243 9.75 0.16 20.75
CA PRO A 243 8.39 0.03 21.24
C PRO A 243 7.50 -0.91 20.43
N ALA A 244 6.58 -1.61 21.09
CA ALA A 244 5.61 -2.51 20.43
C ALA A 244 4.44 -1.75 19.80
N SER A 245 4.35 -0.44 19.97
CA SER A 245 3.36 0.44 19.36
C SER A 245 4.03 1.72 18.86
N HIS A 246 3.55 2.30 17.77
CA HIS A 246 4.00 3.61 17.30
C HIS A 246 3.47 4.77 18.14
N TYR A 247 2.37 4.56 18.89
CA TYR A 247 1.76 5.56 19.76
C TYR A 247 2.18 5.35 21.22
N VAL A 248 3.49 5.35 21.46
CA VAL A 248 4.06 5.22 22.83
C VAL A 248 4.45 6.60 23.33
N THR A 249 4.19 6.85 24.59
CA THR A 249 4.59 8.08 25.27
C THR A 249 4.83 7.83 26.75
N THR A 250 5.45 8.78 27.44
CA THR A 250 5.76 8.63 28.86
C THR A 250 4.52 8.80 29.74
N PRO A 251 4.47 8.17 30.94
CA PRO A 251 3.37 8.34 31.90
C PRO A 251 3.06 9.80 32.23
N GLU A 252 4.10 10.62 32.35
CA GLU A 252 3.95 12.06 32.64
C GLU A 252 3.27 12.82 31.49
N ARG A 253 3.50 12.41 30.25
CA ARG A 253 2.79 13.00 29.09
C ARG A 253 1.34 12.53 29.04
N ILE A 254 1.04 11.28 29.39
CA ILE A 254 -0.33 10.77 29.49
C ILE A 254 -1.12 11.57 30.56
N GLU A 255 -0.54 11.79 31.73
CA GLU A 255 -1.19 12.59 32.78
C GLU A 255 -1.51 14.03 32.32
N LYS A 256 -0.57 14.68 31.64
CA LYS A 256 -0.79 16.00 31.03
C LYS A 256 -1.86 15.98 29.95
N ALA A 257 -1.85 14.95 29.10
CA ALA A 257 -2.85 14.77 28.06
C ALA A 257 -4.26 14.59 28.65
N ILE A 258 -4.41 13.82 29.73
CA ILE A 258 -5.68 13.62 30.42
C ILE A 258 -6.25 14.94 30.90
N VAL A 259 -5.44 15.77 31.56
CA VAL A 259 -5.89 17.11 32.02
C VAL A 259 -6.35 17.96 30.83
N ALA A 260 -5.57 17.99 29.78
CA ALA A 260 -5.93 18.77 28.58
C ALA A 260 -7.21 18.24 27.87
N ILE A 261 -7.44 16.90 27.85
CA ILE A 261 -8.66 16.28 27.34
C ILE A 261 -9.87 16.64 28.24
N GLU A 262 -9.70 16.63 29.58
CA GLU A 262 -10.76 17.00 30.53
C GLU A 262 -11.17 18.47 30.32
N ASP A 263 -10.20 19.37 30.15
CA ASP A 263 -10.46 20.80 29.88
C ASP A 263 -11.20 21.00 28.56
N GLU A 264 -10.74 20.38 27.46
CA GLU A 264 -11.41 20.44 26.13
C GLU A 264 -12.82 19.86 26.20
N LEU A 265 -13.02 18.74 26.90
CA LEU A 265 -14.32 18.13 27.11
C LEU A 265 -15.29 19.09 27.77
N LYS A 266 -14.84 19.74 28.83
CA LYS A 266 -15.67 20.71 29.58
C LYS A 266 -16.08 21.87 28.68
N GLU A 267 -15.13 22.48 27.99
CA GLU A 267 -15.41 23.57 27.04
C GLU A 267 -16.43 23.17 25.97
N ARG A 268 -16.22 22.00 25.37
CA ARG A 268 -17.08 21.53 24.28
C ARG A 268 -18.48 21.14 24.77
N ALA A 269 -18.60 20.48 25.91
CA ALA A 269 -19.90 20.14 26.50
C ALA A 269 -20.70 21.39 26.88
N ASP A 270 -20.04 22.42 27.47
CA ASP A 270 -20.67 23.69 27.80
C ASP A 270 -21.12 24.47 26.55
N GLU A 271 -20.35 24.39 25.44
CA GLU A 271 -20.71 24.97 24.15
C GLU A 271 -21.98 24.28 23.59
N PHE A 272 -22.04 22.95 23.61
CA PHE A 272 -23.24 22.22 23.17
C PHE A 272 -24.47 22.57 24.02
N ARG A 273 -24.35 22.67 25.34
CA ARG A 273 -25.44 23.05 26.21
C ARG A 273 -25.95 24.46 25.94
N LYS A 274 -25.04 25.42 25.71
CA LYS A 274 -25.37 26.81 25.36
C LYS A 274 -26.14 26.91 24.03
N ASN A 275 -25.93 25.97 23.15
CA ASN A 275 -26.57 25.88 21.84
C ASN A 275 -27.77 24.93 21.83
N ASP A 276 -28.32 24.55 22.99
CA ASP A 276 -29.45 23.60 23.17
C ASP A 276 -29.21 22.19 22.55
N LYS A 277 -27.95 21.80 22.32
CA LYS A 277 -27.53 20.50 21.81
C LYS A 277 -27.24 19.53 22.98
N LEU A 278 -28.31 19.15 23.71
CA LEU A 278 -28.17 18.34 24.92
C LEU A 278 -27.76 16.90 24.67
N ILE A 279 -28.17 16.32 23.56
CA ILE A 279 -27.82 14.95 23.16
C ILE A 279 -26.35 14.87 22.81
N GLU A 280 -25.84 15.82 22.04
CA GLU A 280 -24.45 15.93 21.66
C GLU A 280 -23.54 16.13 22.88
N ALA A 281 -23.99 16.97 23.84
CA ALA A 281 -23.29 17.17 25.11
C ALA A 281 -23.19 15.88 25.91
N GLN A 282 -24.27 15.10 26.01
CA GLN A 282 -24.27 13.82 26.72
C GLN A 282 -23.40 12.79 26.03
N ARG A 283 -23.47 12.68 24.71
CA ARG A 283 -22.66 11.74 23.91
C ARG A 283 -21.17 11.96 24.13
N ILE A 284 -20.72 13.22 23.96
CA ILE A 284 -19.29 13.54 24.08
C ILE A 284 -18.79 13.34 25.52
N GLU A 285 -19.58 13.68 26.54
CA GLU A 285 -19.20 13.45 27.93
C GLU A 285 -19.09 11.97 28.26
N GLN A 286 -20.05 11.15 27.87
CA GLN A 286 -20.06 9.72 28.15
C GLN A 286 -18.85 9.03 27.51
N ARG A 287 -18.63 9.31 26.22
CA ARG A 287 -17.52 8.70 25.46
C ARG A 287 -16.18 9.12 25.99
N THR A 288 -15.96 10.41 26.12
CA THR A 288 -14.63 10.92 26.54
C THR A 288 -14.28 10.55 27.99
N LYS A 289 -15.25 10.53 28.90
CA LYS A 289 -15.00 10.05 30.28
C LYS A 289 -14.57 8.60 30.32
N TYR A 290 -15.22 7.74 29.52
CA TYR A 290 -14.82 6.34 29.40
C TYR A 290 -13.40 6.21 28.85
N ASP A 291 -13.07 6.94 27.77
CA ASP A 291 -11.73 6.95 27.19
C ASP A 291 -10.66 7.43 28.19
N ILE A 292 -10.98 8.45 29.02
CA ILE A 292 -10.11 8.95 30.09
C ILE A 292 -9.88 7.88 31.18
N GLU A 293 -10.92 7.17 31.60
CA GLU A 293 -10.78 6.07 32.58
C GLU A 293 -9.84 4.98 32.05
N MET A 294 -10.00 4.59 30.79
CA MET A 294 -9.11 3.62 30.14
C MET A 294 -7.67 4.11 30.07
N LEU A 295 -7.45 5.38 29.72
CA LEU A 295 -6.11 5.99 29.70
C LEU A 295 -5.46 6.00 31.11
N LYS A 296 -6.24 6.24 32.18
CA LYS A 296 -5.75 6.23 33.56
C LYS A 296 -5.36 4.84 34.04
N GLU A 297 -6.17 3.82 33.71
CA GLU A 297 -5.99 2.47 34.25
C GLU A 297 -4.95 1.63 33.47
N ILE A 298 -4.95 1.73 32.15
CA ILE A 298 -4.09 0.89 31.28
C ILE A 298 -3.20 1.68 30.33
N GLY A 299 -3.23 3.02 30.36
CA GLY A 299 -2.42 3.86 29.46
C GLY A 299 -2.85 3.86 28.01
N PHE A 300 -4.00 3.25 27.68
CA PHE A 300 -4.50 3.10 26.30
C PHE A 300 -6.02 3.17 26.26
N CYS A 301 -6.60 3.68 25.16
CA CYS A 301 -8.03 3.58 24.87
C CYS A 301 -8.27 3.32 23.38
N GLN A 302 -9.43 2.75 23.05
CA GLN A 302 -9.81 2.53 21.64
C GLN A 302 -10.00 3.88 20.94
N GLY A 303 -9.25 4.12 19.84
CA GLY A 303 -9.27 5.40 19.15
C GLY A 303 -8.36 6.45 19.77
N ILE A 304 -7.33 6.03 20.51
CA ILE A 304 -6.32 6.90 21.14
C ILE A 304 -5.74 7.92 20.15
N GLU A 305 -5.68 7.58 18.88
CA GLU A 305 -5.22 8.46 17.79
C GLU A 305 -6.02 9.77 17.72
N ASN A 306 -7.29 9.78 18.14
CA ASN A 306 -8.11 11.01 18.17
C ASN A 306 -7.66 12.01 19.25
N TYR A 307 -6.87 11.57 20.21
CA TYR A 307 -6.25 12.38 21.26
C TYR A 307 -4.77 12.66 20.99
N SER A 308 -4.24 12.28 19.80
CA SER A 308 -2.82 12.39 19.46
C SER A 308 -2.24 13.80 19.67
N ARG A 309 -3.02 14.86 19.43
CA ARG A 309 -2.61 16.23 19.70
C ARG A 309 -2.24 16.45 21.17
N HIS A 310 -3.09 16.00 22.10
CA HIS A 310 -2.86 16.13 23.54
C HIS A 310 -1.71 15.27 24.01
N ILE A 311 -1.61 14.03 23.50
CA ILE A 311 -0.55 13.08 23.85
C ILE A 311 0.82 13.61 23.44
N THR A 312 0.93 14.19 22.24
CA THR A 312 2.19 14.76 21.72
C THR A 312 2.43 16.21 22.17
N GLY A 313 1.48 16.84 22.86
CA GLY A 313 1.59 18.23 23.34
C GLY A 313 1.55 19.28 22.22
N ARG A 314 1.09 18.94 21.01
CA ARG A 314 0.98 19.85 19.86
C ARG A 314 -0.11 20.89 20.05
N LYS A 315 0.06 22.04 19.41
CA LYS A 315 -0.95 23.10 19.37
C LYS A 315 -2.08 22.73 18.38
N PRO A 316 -3.29 23.28 18.55
CA PRO A 316 -4.37 23.11 17.57
C PRO A 316 -3.92 23.52 16.16
N GLY A 317 -4.17 22.62 15.18
CA GLY A 317 -3.81 22.83 13.78
C GLY A 317 -2.36 22.53 13.41
N GLU A 318 -1.49 22.25 14.36
CA GLU A 318 -0.10 21.87 14.11
C GLU A 318 -0.03 20.51 13.39
N LYS A 319 0.94 20.38 12.45
CA LYS A 319 1.10 19.16 11.65
C LYS A 319 1.32 17.92 12.53
N PRO A 320 0.74 16.76 12.19
CA PRO A 320 1.04 15.51 12.87
C PRO A 320 2.44 15.02 12.51
N TYR A 321 3.06 14.26 13.40
CA TYR A 321 4.23 13.46 13.06
C TYR A 321 3.82 12.30 12.15
N THR A 322 4.62 12.04 11.13
CA THR A 322 4.37 11.03 10.09
C THR A 322 5.61 10.17 9.88
N LEU A 323 5.55 9.18 9.01
CA LEU A 323 6.75 8.41 8.64
C LEU A 323 7.88 9.30 8.11
N MET A 324 7.54 10.42 7.44
CA MET A 324 8.53 11.35 6.89
C MET A 324 9.39 11.99 7.97
N ASP A 325 8.83 12.19 9.18
CA ASP A 325 9.55 12.80 10.31
C ASP A 325 10.54 11.82 10.99
N PHE A 326 10.51 10.52 10.66
CA PHE A 326 11.51 9.53 11.08
C PHE A 326 12.75 9.54 10.19
N PHE A 327 12.65 10.05 8.96
CA PHE A 327 13.78 10.15 8.04
C PHE A 327 14.76 11.26 8.46
N PRO A 328 16.06 11.10 8.15
CA PRO A 328 17.00 12.21 8.30
C PRO A 328 16.70 13.29 7.23
N ASP A 329 17.10 14.53 7.49
CA ASP A 329 16.81 15.69 6.64
C ASP A 329 17.27 15.55 5.19
N ASP A 330 18.30 14.72 4.91
CA ASP A 330 18.91 14.56 3.60
C ASP A 330 18.34 13.38 2.77
N TYR A 331 17.19 12.83 3.16
CA TYR A 331 16.59 11.71 2.43
C TYR A 331 16.11 12.08 1.02
N LEU A 332 16.04 11.08 0.15
CA LEU A 332 15.46 11.17 -1.19
C LEU A 332 14.04 10.63 -1.17
N MET A 333 13.08 11.41 -1.68
CA MET A 333 11.75 10.92 -1.99
C MET A 333 11.64 10.56 -3.47
N ILE A 334 11.10 9.40 -3.78
CA ILE A 334 10.73 8.99 -5.14
C ILE A 334 9.22 8.79 -5.17
N ILE A 335 8.53 9.45 -6.09
CA ILE A 335 7.07 9.24 -6.29
C ILE A 335 6.86 8.49 -7.58
N ASP A 336 6.47 7.21 -7.45
CA ASP A 336 6.14 6.39 -8.63
C ASP A 336 4.71 6.67 -9.09
N GLU A 337 4.50 6.61 -10.41
CA GLU A 337 3.27 7.01 -11.11
C GLU A 337 2.74 8.36 -10.55
N SER A 338 3.62 9.35 -10.50
CA SER A 338 3.41 10.64 -9.82
C SER A 338 2.16 11.38 -10.29
N HIS A 339 1.79 11.25 -11.57
CA HIS A 339 0.58 11.85 -12.14
C HIS A 339 -0.74 11.38 -11.46
N VAL A 340 -0.71 10.24 -10.75
CA VAL A 340 -1.82 9.74 -9.92
C VAL A 340 -1.54 9.99 -8.44
N THR A 341 -0.31 9.74 -8.00
CA THR A 341 0.09 9.80 -6.60
C THR A 341 0.03 11.22 -6.03
N VAL A 342 0.51 12.22 -6.77
CA VAL A 342 0.49 13.63 -6.33
C VAL A 342 -0.94 14.16 -6.12
N PRO A 343 -1.88 13.99 -7.08
CA PRO A 343 -3.28 14.35 -6.86
C PRO A 343 -3.94 13.60 -5.70
N GLN A 344 -3.57 12.33 -5.48
CA GLN A 344 -4.08 11.52 -4.36
C GLN A 344 -3.63 12.13 -3.02
N VAL A 345 -2.34 12.43 -2.85
CA VAL A 345 -1.81 13.09 -1.64
C VAL A 345 -2.55 14.39 -1.38
N ARG A 346 -2.76 15.21 -2.42
CA ARG A 346 -3.48 16.49 -2.33
C ARG A 346 -4.94 16.33 -1.87
N GLY A 347 -5.61 15.27 -2.29
CA GLY A 347 -7.03 15.01 -1.97
C GLY A 347 -7.28 14.44 -0.56
N MET A 348 -6.29 13.79 0.06
CA MET A 348 -6.48 13.04 1.32
C MET A 348 -6.94 13.92 2.49
N TYR A 349 -6.35 15.08 2.66
CA TYR A 349 -6.69 16.00 3.77
C TYR A 349 -8.15 16.45 3.74
N GLY A 350 -8.66 16.84 2.57
CA GLY A 350 -10.04 17.34 2.42
C GLY A 350 -11.09 16.28 2.76
N GLY A 351 -10.88 15.04 2.33
CA GLY A 351 -11.77 13.92 2.61
C GLY A 351 -11.85 13.58 4.10
N ASP A 352 -10.69 13.50 4.78
CA ASP A 352 -10.61 13.23 6.22
C ASP A 352 -11.29 14.33 7.04
N ARG A 353 -11.03 15.60 6.72
CA ARG A 353 -11.62 16.75 7.41
C ARG A 353 -13.15 16.76 7.30
N SER A 354 -13.71 16.53 6.11
CA SER A 354 -15.14 16.50 5.90
C SER A 354 -15.85 15.45 6.76
N ARG A 355 -15.28 14.23 6.81
CA ARG A 355 -15.79 13.14 7.65
C ARG A 355 -15.76 13.50 9.14
N LYS A 356 -14.66 14.03 9.63
CA LYS A 356 -14.49 14.42 11.04
C LYS A 356 -15.38 15.58 11.45
N THR A 357 -15.67 16.52 10.55
CA THR A 357 -16.58 17.62 10.83
C THR A 357 -17.95 17.08 11.28
N SER A 358 -18.49 16.08 10.56
CA SER A 358 -19.78 15.47 10.94
C SER A 358 -19.73 14.81 12.33
N LEU A 359 -18.64 14.13 12.67
CA LEU A 359 -18.48 13.49 13.99
C LEU A 359 -18.36 14.51 15.13
N ILE A 360 -17.59 15.58 14.93
CA ILE A 360 -17.32 16.60 15.95
C ILE A 360 -18.56 17.49 16.19
N GLU A 361 -19.27 17.89 15.13
CA GLU A 361 -20.45 18.75 15.26
C GLU A 361 -21.66 18.05 15.89
N ASN A 362 -21.65 16.70 15.87
CA ASN A 362 -22.73 15.88 16.44
C ASN A 362 -22.32 15.14 17.75
N GLY A 363 -21.22 15.56 18.38
CA GLY A 363 -20.82 15.12 19.72
C GLY A 363 -20.23 13.71 19.80
N PHE A 364 -19.72 13.14 18.72
CA PHE A 364 -19.04 11.83 18.72
C PHE A 364 -17.55 11.93 19.01
N ARG A 365 -16.91 13.08 18.65
CA ARG A 365 -15.49 13.32 18.88
C ARG A 365 -15.24 14.75 19.35
N LEU A 366 -14.15 14.94 20.12
CA LEU A 366 -13.67 16.26 20.51
C LEU A 366 -13.04 16.99 19.31
N PRO A 367 -12.96 18.32 19.32
CA PRO A 367 -12.29 19.11 18.29
C PRO A 367 -10.84 18.70 18.04
N SER A 368 -10.12 18.21 19.03
CA SER A 368 -8.75 17.67 18.91
C SER A 368 -8.63 16.53 17.87
N ALA A 369 -9.72 15.80 17.60
CA ALA A 369 -9.74 14.77 16.56
C ALA A 369 -9.45 15.31 15.15
N TYR A 370 -9.66 16.61 14.88
CA TYR A 370 -9.23 17.24 13.63
C TYR A 370 -7.72 17.14 13.40
N ASP A 371 -6.92 17.11 14.47
CA ASP A 371 -5.46 17.13 14.40
C ASP A 371 -4.84 15.72 14.26
N ASN A 372 -5.67 14.66 14.32
CA ASN A 372 -5.33 13.33 13.85
C ASN A 372 -5.69 13.21 12.35
N ARG A 373 -4.86 13.68 11.49
CA ARG A 373 -5.14 13.88 10.07
C ARG A 373 -3.93 13.54 9.20
N PRO A 374 -4.10 13.29 7.91
CA PRO A 374 -2.97 13.30 7.01
C PRO A 374 -2.39 14.73 6.90
N LEU A 375 -1.15 14.83 6.44
CA LEU A 375 -0.56 16.11 6.05
C LEU A 375 -1.44 16.77 4.98
N ASN A 376 -1.58 18.10 5.05
CA ASN A 376 -2.03 18.83 3.88
C ASN A 376 -0.88 18.91 2.84
N PHE A 377 -1.18 19.37 1.64
CA PHE A 377 -0.20 19.32 0.55
C PHE A 377 1.00 20.25 0.78
N GLU A 378 0.81 21.41 1.40
CA GLU A 378 1.87 22.35 1.76
C GLU A 378 2.81 21.75 2.82
N GLU A 379 2.25 21.15 3.87
CA GLU A 379 3.03 20.45 4.90
C GLU A 379 3.79 19.25 4.32
N PHE A 380 3.21 18.55 3.34
CA PHE A 380 3.88 17.47 2.62
C PHE A 380 5.10 18.00 1.85
N GLU A 381 4.95 19.10 1.11
CA GLU A 381 6.05 19.73 0.37
C GLU A 381 7.17 20.28 1.27
N GLU A 382 6.80 20.81 2.44
CA GLU A 382 7.77 21.31 3.44
C GLU A 382 8.65 20.20 4.02
N ASN A 383 8.10 18.98 4.16
CA ASN A 383 8.83 17.83 4.68
C ASN A 383 9.77 17.17 3.66
N ILE A 384 9.76 17.61 2.40
CA ILE A 384 10.59 17.02 1.34
C ILE A 384 11.84 17.85 1.12
N ASN A 385 13.00 17.19 1.23
CA ASN A 385 14.29 17.77 0.83
C ASN A 385 14.46 17.70 -0.69
N GLN A 386 14.48 16.50 -1.26
CA GLN A 386 14.63 16.27 -2.70
C GLN A 386 13.63 15.22 -3.18
N ILE A 387 13.09 15.43 -4.37
CA ILE A 387 12.06 14.56 -4.94
C ILE A 387 12.39 14.19 -6.40
N LEU A 388 12.20 12.91 -6.70
CA LEU A 388 12.20 12.36 -8.04
C LEU A 388 10.79 11.88 -8.40
N PHE A 389 10.15 12.54 -9.33
CA PHE A 389 8.91 12.08 -9.94
C PHE A 389 9.21 11.02 -11.00
N VAL A 390 8.51 9.90 -10.96
CA VAL A 390 8.65 8.82 -11.94
C VAL A 390 7.31 8.56 -12.59
N THR A 391 7.21 8.73 -13.90
CA THR A 391 5.95 8.58 -14.63
C THR A 391 6.16 8.42 -16.12
N ALA A 392 5.18 7.83 -16.82
CA ALA A 392 5.13 7.83 -18.28
C ALA A 392 4.38 9.05 -18.86
N THR A 393 3.61 9.75 -18.03
CA THR A 393 2.68 10.81 -18.38
C THR A 393 2.68 11.89 -17.28
N PRO A 394 3.70 12.74 -17.20
CA PRO A 394 3.80 13.74 -16.13
C PRO A 394 2.60 14.70 -16.16
N GLY A 395 2.11 15.06 -14.98
CA GLY A 395 1.08 16.07 -14.81
C GLY A 395 1.64 17.50 -14.85
N PRO A 396 0.76 18.51 -14.80
CA PRO A 396 1.20 19.91 -14.78
C PRO A 396 2.13 20.23 -13.60
N TYR A 397 1.87 19.64 -12.43
CA TYR A 397 2.66 19.89 -11.24
C TYR A 397 4.13 19.47 -11.42
N GLU A 398 4.37 18.27 -11.94
CA GLU A 398 5.72 17.76 -12.18
C GLU A 398 6.45 18.61 -13.23
N LEU A 399 5.76 18.98 -14.31
CA LEU A 399 6.34 19.79 -15.39
C LEU A 399 6.66 21.24 -14.98
N GLU A 400 5.84 21.82 -14.11
CA GLU A 400 6.03 23.20 -13.61
C GLU A 400 7.16 23.31 -12.59
N HIS A 401 7.39 22.26 -11.79
CA HIS A 401 8.34 22.31 -10.67
C HIS A 401 9.70 21.69 -11.01
N SER A 402 9.75 20.68 -11.91
CA SER A 402 11.00 20.00 -12.21
C SER A 402 11.96 20.87 -13.04
N THR A 403 13.15 21.07 -12.50
CA THR A 403 14.26 21.73 -13.20
C THR A 403 14.95 20.79 -14.18
N THR A 404 15.01 19.50 -13.83
CA THR A 404 15.58 18.43 -14.65
C THR A 404 14.51 17.41 -15.02
N ILE A 405 14.33 17.17 -16.33
CA ILE A 405 13.45 16.15 -16.87
C ILE A 405 14.31 15.23 -17.75
N ALA A 406 14.44 13.96 -17.32
CA ALA A 406 15.15 12.94 -18.08
C ALA A 406 14.15 12.01 -18.79
N GLU A 407 14.24 11.90 -20.11
CA GLU A 407 13.41 10.96 -20.89
C GLU A 407 14.05 9.57 -20.93
N GLN A 408 13.21 8.54 -20.80
CA GLN A 408 13.60 7.14 -20.93
C GLN A 408 12.58 6.41 -21.81
N ILE A 409 12.82 6.44 -23.10
CA ILE A 409 11.91 5.91 -24.14
C ILE A 409 12.33 4.51 -24.57
N ILE A 410 13.62 4.23 -24.63
CA ILE A 410 14.15 2.97 -25.13
C ILE A 410 13.82 1.80 -24.18
N ARG A 411 13.15 0.80 -24.71
CA ARG A 411 12.94 -0.49 -24.04
C ARG A 411 14.10 -1.43 -24.35
N PRO A 412 14.76 -1.99 -23.35
CA PRO A 412 15.86 -2.96 -23.57
C PRO A 412 15.45 -4.17 -24.39
N THR A 413 14.16 -4.54 -24.36
CA THR A 413 13.57 -5.65 -25.13
C THR A 413 13.39 -5.36 -26.60
N GLY A 414 13.58 -4.10 -27.04
CA GLY A 414 13.34 -3.66 -28.40
C GLY A 414 11.86 -3.50 -28.79
N LEU A 415 10.93 -3.73 -27.86
CA LEU A 415 9.49 -3.64 -28.13
C LEU A 415 9.07 -2.24 -28.55
N LEU A 416 8.35 -2.14 -29.65
CA LEU A 416 7.84 -0.89 -30.18
C LEU A 416 6.52 -0.51 -29.51
N ASP A 417 6.21 0.79 -29.46
CA ASP A 417 4.86 1.24 -29.13
C ASP A 417 3.86 0.71 -30.19
N PRO A 418 2.60 0.38 -29.80
CA PRO A 418 1.65 -0.23 -30.70
C PRO A 418 1.24 0.69 -31.85
N ILE A 419 0.76 0.09 -32.94
CA ILE A 419 0.15 0.86 -34.02
C ILE A 419 -1.25 1.26 -33.60
N ILE A 420 -1.57 2.55 -33.73
CA ILE A 420 -2.91 3.10 -33.46
C ILE A 420 -3.67 3.26 -34.77
N GLU A 421 -4.84 2.62 -34.87
CA GLU A 421 -5.79 2.81 -35.96
C GLU A 421 -7.04 3.52 -35.44
N VAL A 422 -7.50 4.54 -36.16
CA VAL A 422 -8.79 5.19 -35.88
C VAL A 422 -9.81 4.67 -36.87
N ARG A 423 -10.94 4.19 -36.37
CA ARG A 423 -12.04 3.63 -37.17
C ARG A 423 -13.37 4.29 -36.80
N PRO A 424 -14.35 4.37 -37.73
CA PRO A 424 -15.66 4.98 -37.44
C PRO A 424 -16.43 4.21 -36.37
N ILE A 425 -17.33 4.92 -35.67
CA ILE A 425 -18.22 4.31 -34.66
C ILE A 425 -19.30 3.47 -35.33
N GLU A 426 -19.68 3.80 -36.57
CA GLU A 426 -20.62 2.99 -37.34
C GLU A 426 -20.10 1.57 -37.53
N ASN A 427 -20.88 0.56 -37.14
CA ASN A 427 -20.53 -0.86 -37.17
C ASN A 427 -19.31 -1.23 -36.28
N GLN A 428 -18.99 -0.43 -35.25
CA GLN A 428 -17.86 -0.65 -34.37
C GLN A 428 -17.87 -2.06 -33.71
N ILE A 429 -19.04 -2.58 -33.33
CA ILE A 429 -19.17 -3.85 -32.64
C ILE A 429 -18.87 -5.02 -33.59
N ASP A 430 -19.42 -5.02 -34.81
CA ASP A 430 -19.15 -6.06 -35.79
C ASP A 430 -17.68 -6.07 -36.20
N ASN A 431 -17.10 -4.89 -36.39
CA ASN A 431 -15.68 -4.72 -36.64
C ASN A 431 -14.80 -5.23 -35.48
N LEU A 432 -15.17 -4.90 -34.25
CA LEU A 432 -14.49 -5.38 -33.05
C LEU A 432 -14.53 -6.88 -32.92
N VAL A 433 -15.67 -7.52 -33.17
CA VAL A 433 -15.82 -8.99 -33.19
C VAL A 433 -14.89 -9.64 -34.19
N GLY A 434 -14.78 -9.09 -35.41
CA GLY A 434 -13.82 -9.57 -36.43
C GLY A 434 -12.37 -9.51 -35.94
N GLU A 435 -11.96 -8.42 -35.31
CA GLU A 435 -10.60 -8.27 -34.77
C GLU A 435 -10.36 -9.20 -33.56
N ILE A 436 -11.34 -9.35 -32.67
CA ILE A 436 -11.29 -10.29 -31.53
C ILE A 436 -11.02 -11.70 -32.03
N ASN A 437 -11.80 -12.18 -33.01
CA ASN A 437 -11.64 -13.52 -33.59
C ASN A 437 -10.23 -13.72 -34.16
N SER A 438 -9.70 -12.74 -34.89
CA SER A 438 -8.36 -12.80 -35.47
C SER A 438 -7.25 -12.87 -34.37
N VAL A 439 -7.45 -12.25 -33.22
CA VAL A 439 -6.52 -12.31 -32.08
C VAL A 439 -6.63 -13.65 -31.34
N ILE A 440 -7.85 -14.17 -31.16
CA ILE A 440 -8.10 -15.47 -30.54
C ILE A 440 -7.46 -16.61 -31.36
N GLU A 441 -7.55 -16.56 -32.69
CA GLU A 441 -6.89 -17.53 -33.58
C GLU A 441 -5.38 -17.60 -33.37
N LYS A 442 -4.74 -16.50 -32.96
CA LYS A 442 -3.32 -16.43 -32.61
C LYS A 442 -3.01 -16.88 -31.17
N GLY A 443 -4.03 -17.17 -30.37
CA GLY A 443 -3.88 -17.51 -28.95
C GLY A 443 -3.56 -16.32 -28.04
N GLU A 444 -3.78 -15.09 -28.49
CA GLU A 444 -3.51 -13.85 -27.78
C GLU A 444 -4.78 -13.30 -27.08
N ARG A 445 -4.66 -12.19 -26.35
CA ARG A 445 -5.72 -11.62 -25.53
C ARG A 445 -6.10 -10.21 -25.97
N VAL A 446 -7.34 -9.84 -25.65
CA VAL A 446 -7.93 -8.54 -26.03
C VAL A 446 -8.42 -7.78 -24.78
N LEU A 447 -8.11 -6.49 -24.73
CA LEU A 447 -8.71 -5.55 -23.79
C LEU A 447 -9.66 -4.63 -24.53
N VAL A 448 -10.87 -4.42 -23.98
CA VAL A 448 -11.85 -3.49 -24.52
C VAL A 448 -12.25 -2.46 -23.46
N THR A 449 -12.09 -1.18 -23.76
CA THR A 449 -12.50 -0.11 -22.86
C THR A 449 -13.77 0.57 -23.29
N THR A 450 -14.73 0.71 -22.36
CA THR A 450 -16.02 1.39 -22.55
C THR A 450 -16.11 2.63 -21.68
N LEU A 451 -17.20 3.40 -21.78
CA LEU A 451 -17.41 4.61 -20.98
C LEU A 451 -18.30 4.38 -19.74
N THR A 452 -19.17 3.37 -19.76
CA THR A 452 -20.13 3.13 -18.67
C THR A 452 -20.19 1.66 -18.27
N LYS A 453 -20.61 1.38 -17.01
CA LYS A 453 -20.88 0.02 -16.51
C LYS A 453 -21.87 -0.72 -17.42
N LYS A 454 -22.99 -0.07 -17.73
CA LYS A 454 -24.02 -0.66 -18.56
C LYS A 454 -23.50 -1.08 -19.94
N MET A 455 -22.69 -0.21 -20.58
CA MET A 455 -22.08 -0.55 -21.87
C MET A 455 -21.11 -1.75 -21.76
N SER A 456 -20.34 -1.84 -20.65
CA SER A 456 -19.47 -3.00 -20.41
C SER A 456 -20.27 -4.28 -20.24
N GLU A 457 -21.37 -4.23 -19.47
CA GLU A 457 -22.26 -5.37 -19.23
C GLU A 457 -22.96 -5.82 -20.51
N ASP A 458 -23.58 -4.88 -21.24
CA ASP A 458 -24.28 -5.18 -22.51
C ASP A 458 -23.32 -5.78 -23.53
N LEU A 459 -22.11 -5.22 -23.70
CA LEU A 459 -21.09 -5.76 -24.59
C LEU A 459 -20.64 -7.14 -24.16
N THR A 460 -20.41 -7.36 -22.87
CA THR A 460 -19.98 -8.66 -22.34
C THR A 460 -21.05 -9.73 -22.59
N ASN A 461 -22.31 -9.41 -22.39
CA ASN A 461 -23.43 -10.33 -22.65
C ASN A 461 -23.52 -10.67 -24.13
N TYR A 462 -23.46 -9.66 -25.00
CA TYR A 462 -23.46 -9.87 -26.45
C TYR A 462 -22.29 -10.77 -26.92
N LEU A 463 -21.06 -10.51 -26.44
CA LEU A 463 -19.91 -11.33 -26.80
C LEU A 463 -20.04 -12.78 -26.30
N LYS A 464 -20.65 -13.01 -25.12
CA LYS A 464 -20.98 -14.36 -24.63
C LYS A 464 -22.00 -15.07 -25.50
N GLU A 465 -23.04 -14.38 -25.94
CA GLU A 465 -24.11 -14.94 -26.77
C GLU A 465 -23.57 -15.44 -28.13
N ILE A 466 -22.56 -14.76 -28.68
CA ILE A 466 -21.89 -15.20 -29.93
C ILE A 466 -20.74 -16.19 -29.71
N GLY A 467 -20.55 -16.68 -28.46
CA GLY A 467 -19.61 -17.74 -28.11
C GLY A 467 -18.18 -17.31 -27.79
N ILE A 468 -17.91 -16.01 -27.61
CA ILE A 468 -16.60 -15.50 -27.19
C ILE A 468 -16.46 -15.63 -25.67
N LYS A 469 -15.33 -16.17 -25.21
CA LYS A 469 -15.01 -16.25 -23.78
C LYS A 469 -14.58 -14.87 -23.27
N VAL A 470 -15.46 -14.19 -22.55
CA VAL A 470 -15.28 -12.82 -22.08
C VAL A 470 -15.65 -12.68 -20.61
N LYS A 471 -14.87 -11.86 -19.89
CA LYS A 471 -15.22 -11.34 -18.55
C LYS A 471 -15.25 -9.82 -18.61
N TYR A 472 -15.97 -9.18 -17.66
CA TYR A 472 -15.88 -7.74 -17.48
C TYR A 472 -15.33 -7.39 -16.10
N LEU A 473 -14.67 -6.23 -16.02
CA LEU A 473 -14.05 -5.70 -14.81
C LEU A 473 -14.67 -4.33 -14.47
N HIS A 474 -15.22 -4.20 -13.26
CA HIS A 474 -15.78 -2.95 -12.76
C HIS A 474 -15.20 -2.52 -11.41
N SER A 475 -15.60 -1.33 -10.93
CA SER A 475 -15.04 -0.73 -9.73
C SER A 475 -15.40 -1.45 -8.43
N ASP A 476 -16.47 -2.24 -8.45
CA ASP A 476 -17.04 -2.88 -7.24
C ASP A 476 -16.51 -4.31 -7.03
N ILE A 477 -15.65 -4.78 -7.94
CA ILE A 477 -14.92 -6.05 -7.79
C ILE A 477 -13.79 -5.82 -6.79
N ASP A 478 -13.71 -6.67 -5.79
CA ASP A 478 -12.66 -6.60 -4.79
C ASP A 478 -11.26 -6.90 -5.37
N THR A 479 -10.22 -6.66 -4.59
CA THR A 479 -8.84 -6.76 -5.07
C THR A 479 -8.45 -8.21 -5.37
N LEU A 480 -8.94 -9.18 -4.60
CA LEU A 480 -8.65 -10.60 -4.78
C LEU A 480 -9.29 -11.13 -6.06
N GLU A 481 -10.60 -10.91 -6.24
CA GLU A 481 -11.32 -11.31 -7.44
C GLU A 481 -10.73 -10.67 -8.70
N ARG A 482 -10.30 -9.41 -8.58
CA ARG A 482 -9.59 -8.72 -9.68
C ARG A 482 -8.30 -9.44 -10.06
N THR A 483 -7.50 -9.85 -9.07
CA THR A 483 -6.24 -10.57 -9.30
C THR A 483 -6.49 -11.92 -9.97
N GLU A 484 -7.54 -12.64 -9.56
CA GLU A 484 -7.96 -13.89 -10.19
C GLU A 484 -8.42 -13.68 -11.63
N ILE A 485 -9.20 -12.64 -11.91
CA ILE A 485 -9.63 -12.32 -13.28
C ILE A 485 -8.41 -12.07 -14.19
N ILE A 486 -7.42 -11.33 -13.72
CA ILE A 486 -6.20 -11.05 -14.48
C ILE A 486 -5.39 -12.34 -14.71
N ARG A 487 -5.23 -13.16 -13.68
CA ARG A 487 -4.59 -14.47 -13.78
C ARG A 487 -5.30 -15.38 -14.78
N ASP A 488 -6.61 -15.43 -14.71
CA ASP A 488 -7.42 -16.25 -15.60
C ASP A 488 -7.33 -15.81 -17.07
N LEU A 489 -7.25 -14.49 -17.32
CA LEU A 489 -6.97 -13.94 -18.65
C LEU A 489 -5.60 -14.39 -19.15
N ARG A 490 -4.55 -14.30 -18.34
CA ARG A 490 -3.20 -14.73 -18.69
C ARG A 490 -3.13 -16.24 -18.94
N LEU A 491 -3.83 -17.05 -18.15
CA LEU A 491 -3.93 -18.50 -18.33
C LEU A 491 -4.79 -18.92 -19.54
N GLY A 492 -5.50 -17.97 -20.18
CA GLY A 492 -6.35 -18.27 -21.33
C GLY A 492 -7.66 -18.96 -21.00
N LYS A 493 -8.14 -18.85 -19.75
CA LYS A 493 -9.48 -19.34 -19.40
C LYS A 493 -10.58 -18.54 -20.12
N PHE A 494 -10.29 -17.29 -20.45
CA PHE A 494 -11.08 -16.44 -21.33
C PHE A 494 -10.14 -15.54 -22.16
N ASP A 495 -10.67 -14.94 -23.24
CA ASP A 495 -9.85 -14.31 -24.28
C ASP A 495 -10.00 -12.79 -24.30
N VAL A 496 -11.13 -12.27 -23.81
CA VAL A 496 -11.48 -10.84 -23.84
C VAL A 496 -11.80 -10.32 -22.44
N LEU A 497 -11.18 -9.22 -22.07
CA LEU A 497 -11.52 -8.48 -20.85
C LEU A 497 -12.13 -7.12 -21.22
N VAL A 498 -13.37 -6.89 -20.80
CA VAL A 498 -14.09 -5.63 -21.01
C VAL A 498 -14.10 -4.82 -19.70
N GLY A 499 -13.93 -3.50 -19.77
CA GLY A 499 -14.05 -2.67 -18.57
C GLY A 499 -14.04 -1.18 -18.87
N ILE A 500 -14.46 -0.37 -17.88
CA ILE A 500 -14.49 1.08 -17.99
C ILE A 500 -13.09 1.67 -17.81
N ASN A 501 -12.44 1.27 -16.76
CA ASN A 501 -11.12 1.75 -16.37
C ASN A 501 -10.17 0.56 -16.16
N LEU A 502 -9.75 -0.05 -17.27
CA LEU A 502 -8.72 -1.09 -17.28
C LEU A 502 -7.31 -0.51 -17.06
N LEU A 503 -7.24 0.78 -16.74
CA LEU A 503 -6.02 1.58 -16.69
C LEU A 503 -5.36 1.57 -15.31
N ARG A 504 -5.99 0.99 -14.29
CA ARG A 504 -5.35 0.99 -12.98
C ARG A 504 -3.99 0.32 -13.10
N GLU A 505 -2.98 1.03 -12.67
CA GLU A 505 -1.57 0.69 -12.72
C GLU A 505 -1.34 -0.70 -12.13
N GLY A 506 -0.28 -1.38 -12.54
CA GLY A 506 0.02 -2.74 -12.09
C GLY A 506 -0.47 -3.88 -13.00
N LEU A 507 -1.21 -3.59 -14.09
CA LEU A 507 -1.56 -4.61 -15.09
C LEU A 507 -0.40 -4.85 -16.05
N ASP A 508 0.33 -5.95 -15.83
CA ASP A 508 1.39 -6.43 -16.70
C ASP A 508 0.93 -7.71 -17.41
N ILE A 509 0.32 -7.55 -18.58
CA ILE A 509 -0.28 -8.65 -19.36
C ILE A 509 0.38 -8.70 -20.76
N PRO A 510 1.54 -9.36 -20.89
CA PRO A 510 2.25 -9.44 -22.18
C PRO A 510 1.48 -10.23 -23.25
N GLU A 511 0.49 -11.01 -22.87
CA GLU A 511 -0.37 -11.78 -23.77
C GLU A 511 -1.38 -10.91 -24.54
N VAL A 512 -1.56 -9.64 -24.14
CA VAL A 512 -2.48 -8.71 -24.80
C VAL A 512 -1.84 -8.12 -26.06
N SER A 513 -2.39 -8.42 -27.22
CA SER A 513 -1.98 -7.84 -28.50
C SER A 513 -2.96 -6.81 -29.06
N LEU A 514 -4.21 -6.82 -28.63
CA LEU A 514 -5.21 -5.84 -29.07
C LEU A 514 -5.81 -5.08 -27.89
N VAL A 515 -5.81 -3.76 -28.00
CA VAL A 515 -6.57 -2.86 -27.13
C VAL A 515 -7.58 -2.12 -28.00
N ALA A 516 -8.87 -2.25 -27.69
CA ALA A 516 -9.95 -1.54 -28.36
C ALA A 516 -10.54 -0.48 -27.43
N ILE A 517 -10.64 0.74 -27.93
CA ILE A 517 -11.18 1.89 -27.21
C ILE A 517 -12.46 2.32 -27.91
N LEU A 518 -13.61 2.01 -27.31
CA LEU A 518 -14.91 2.41 -27.84
C LEU A 518 -15.20 3.87 -27.48
N ASP A 519 -15.90 4.58 -28.37
CA ASP A 519 -16.26 5.99 -28.18
C ASP A 519 -15.05 6.86 -27.75
N ALA A 520 -13.94 6.72 -28.47
CA ALA A 520 -12.70 7.41 -28.14
C ALA A 520 -12.78 8.95 -28.30
N ASP A 521 -13.74 9.43 -29.07
CA ASP A 521 -14.01 10.87 -29.31
C ASP A 521 -14.88 11.53 -28.24
N LYS A 522 -15.37 10.81 -27.24
CA LYS A 522 -16.12 11.37 -26.12
C LYS A 522 -15.16 11.91 -25.07
N GLU A 523 -14.72 13.15 -25.26
CA GLU A 523 -13.78 13.80 -24.34
C GLU A 523 -14.29 13.80 -22.90
N GLY A 524 -13.36 13.55 -21.97
CA GLY A 524 -13.61 13.46 -20.54
C GLY A 524 -12.44 12.78 -19.83
N PHE A 525 -12.56 12.58 -18.53
CA PHE A 525 -11.51 12.01 -17.70
C PHE A 525 -10.98 10.66 -18.24
N LEU A 526 -11.87 9.78 -18.72
CA LEU A 526 -11.53 8.45 -19.26
C LEU A 526 -10.94 8.49 -20.68
N ARG A 527 -10.97 9.61 -21.35
CA ARG A 527 -10.46 9.83 -22.70
C ARG A 527 -9.55 11.05 -22.78
N SER A 528 -8.96 11.45 -21.63
CA SER A 528 -7.88 12.44 -21.58
C SER A 528 -6.61 11.89 -22.26
N GLU A 529 -5.71 12.73 -22.65
CA GLU A 529 -4.41 12.37 -23.23
C GLU A 529 -3.68 11.35 -22.35
N THR A 530 -3.53 11.63 -21.05
CA THR A 530 -2.91 10.73 -20.05
C THR A 530 -3.58 9.37 -20.05
N SER A 531 -4.91 9.33 -20.00
CA SER A 531 -5.70 8.10 -19.98
C SER A 531 -5.53 7.28 -21.26
N LEU A 532 -5.53 7.94 -22.42
CA LEU A 532 -5.33 7.28 -23.70
C LEU A 532 -3.90 6.73 -23.85
N ILE A 533 -2.87 7.49 -23.50
CA ILE A 533 -1.47 7.02 -23.54
C ILE A 533 -1.28 5.79 -22.66
N GLN A 534 -1.85 5.78 -21.46
CA GLN A 534 -1.78 4.62 -20.55
C GLN A 534 -2.50 3.39 -21.11
N THR A 535 -3.68 3.59 -21.71
CA THR A 535 -4.45 2.51 -22.35
C THR A 535 -3.67 1.91 -23.53
N VAL A 536 -3.13 2.76 -24.39
CA VAL A 536 -2.28 2.38 -25.52
C VAL A 536 -1.05 1.59 -25.05
N GLY A 537 -0.43 2.03 -23.95
CA GLY A 537 0.73 1.41 -23.33
C GLY A 537 0.50 -0.05 -22.88
N ARG A 538 -0.77 -0.49 -22.71
CA ARG A 538 -1.08 -1.90 -22.35
C ARG A 538 -0.73 -2.88 -23.49
N ALA A 539 -0.85 -2.47 -24.74
CA ALA A 539 -0.45 -3.28 -25.89
C ALA A 539 1.06 -3.19 -26.20
N ALA A 540 1.83 -2.32 -25.56
CA ALA A 540 3.25 -2.10 -25.85
C ALA A 540 4.19 -3.21 -25.33
N ARG A 541 3.66 -4.26 -24.69
CA ARG A 541 4.42 -5.42 -24.20
C ARG A 541 4.38 -6.63 -25.11
N ASN A 542 3.57 -6.55 -26.15
CA ASN A 542 3.47 -7.55 -27.21
C ASN A 542 4.13 -7.01 -28.48
N ALA A 543 4.89 -7.86 -29.19
CA ALA A 543 5.54 -7.48 -30.43
C ALA A 543 4.53 -7.13 -31.54
N ASP A 544 3.36 -7.76 -31.53
CA ASP A 544 2.24 -7.56 -32.46
C ASP A 544 1.19 -6.57 -31.91
N GLY A 545 1.57 -5.75 -30.91
CA GLY A 545 0.68 -4.83 -30.22
C GLY A 545 -0.03 -3.84 -31.16
N LYS A 546 -1.36 -3.81 -31.10
CA LYS A 546 -2.24 -2.97 -31.92
C LYS A 546 -3.30 -2.30 -31.03
N VAL A 547 -3.64 -1.05 -31.35
CA VAL A 547 -4.72 -0.31 -30.71
C VAL A 547 -5.72 0.17 -31.76
N ILE A 548 -7.00 -0.02 -31.50
CA ILE A 548 -8.08 0.52 -32.32
C ILE A 548 -8.87 1.52 -31.50
N MET A 549 -8.93 2.76 -31.97
CA MET A 549 -9.78 3.81 -31.43
C MET A 549 -11.01 3.97 -32.32
N TYR A 550 -12.20 3.65 -31.80
CA TYR A 550 -13.45 3.90 -32.50
C TYR A 550 -13.90 5.33 -32.23
N ALA A 551 -13.93 6.13 -33.29
CA ALA A 551 -14.21 7.57 -33.20
C ALA A 551 -14.66 8.12 -34.56
N ASP A 552 -15.65 9.01 -34.56
CA ASP A 552 -16.07 9.73 -35.79
C ASP A 552 -15.26 11.02 -35.99
N LYS A 553 -14.63 11.52 -34.92
CA LYS A 553 -13.79 12.72 -34.93
C LYS A 553 -12.51 12.49 -34.13
N ILE A 554 -11.39 12.94 -34.63
CA ILE A 554 -10.13 12.95 -33.88
C ILE A 554 -10.17 14.15 -32.95
N THR A 555 -10.15 13.89 -31.63
CA THR A 555 -10.10 14.94 -30.61
C THR A 555 -8.66 15.39 -30.36
N ARG A 556 -8.47 16.47 -29.61
CA ARG A 556 -7.14 16.98 -29.23
C ARG A 556 -6.36 15.91 -28.45
N SER A 557 -7.01 15.25 -27.49
CA SER A 557 -6.40 14.17 -26.67
C SER A 557 -5.99 12.97 -27.51
N MET A 558 -6.81 12.57 -28.48
CA MET A 558 -6.48 11.49 -29.43
C MET A 558 -5.29 11.88 -30.30
N GLN A 559 -5.28 13.10 -30.88
CA GLN A 559 -4.20 13.57 -31.73
C GLN A 559 -2.86 13.56 -30.99
N ALA A 560 -2.81 14.14 -29.78
CA ALA A 560 -1.62 14.14 -28.94
C ALA A 560 -1.12 12.73 -28.63
N THR A 561 -2.03 11.80 -28.31
CA THR A 561 -1.69 10.38 -28.06
C THR A 561 -1.12 9.69 -29.29
N ILE A 562 -1.70 9.91 -30.47
CA ILE A 562 -1.24 9.33 -31.72
C ILE A 562 0.16 9.85 -32.10
N GLU A 563 0.37 11.15 -31.98
CA GLU A 563 1.64 11.81 -32.29
C GLU A 563 2.76 11.33 -31.34
N GLU A 564 2.50 11.30 -30.04
CA GLU A 564 3.46 10.84 -29.05
C GLU A 564 3.79 9.35 -29.20
N THR A 565 2.80 8.50 -29.42
CA THR A 565 3.01 7.06 -29.67
C THR A 565 3.84 6.83 -30.92
N LYS A 566 3.59 7.61 -31.97
CA LYS A 566 4.37 7.57 -33.22
C LYS A 566 5.81 8.01 -32.99
N ARG A 567 6.04 9.13 -32.28
CA ARG A 567 7.37 9.62 -31.93
C ARG A 567 8.19 8.55 -31.19
N ARG A 568 7.60 7.96 -30.13
CA ARG A 568 8.23 6.90 -29.33
C ARG A 568 8.55 5.68 -30.17
N ARG A 569 7.64 5.27 -31.05
CA ARG A 569 7.83 4.13 -31.97
C ARG A 569 8.98 4.39 -32.96
N GLU A 570 9.10 5.57 -33.51
CA GLU A 570 10.19 5.96 -34.42
C GLU A 570 11.54 5.92 -33.73
N ILE A 571 11.68 6.51 -32.54
CA ILE A 571 12.89 6.51 -31.73
C ILE A 571 13.34 5.08 -31.43
N GLN A 572 12.44 4.24 -30.91
CA GLN A 572 12.74 2.83 -30.63
C GLN A 572 13.13 2.05 -31.89
N SER A 573 12.46 2.30 -33.00
CA SER A 573 12.76 1.61 -34.27
C SER A 573 14.15 1.97 -34.81
N LEU A 574 14.55 3.24 -34.70
CA LEU A 574 15.89 3.67 -35.07
C LEU A 574 16.95 3.01 -34.20
N TYR A 575 16.76 3.05 -32.88
CA TYR A 575 17.65 2.39 -31.93
C TYR A 575 17.80 0.88 -32.19
N ASN A 576 16.69 0.19 -32.46
CA ASN A 576 16.72 -1.23 -32.79
C ASN A 576 17.53 -1.54 -34.05
N LYS A 577 17.39 -0.70 -35.10
CA LYS A 577 18.17 -0.84 -36.34
C LYS A 577 19.66 -0.63 -36.13
N GLU A 578 20.02 0.41 -35.37
CA GLU A 578 21.43 0.73 -35.08
C GLU A 578 22.13 -0.36 -34.26
N HIS A 579 21.39 -0.99 -33.34
CA HIS A 579 21.93 -2.01 -32.42
C HIS A 579 21.61 -3.45 -32.82
N GLY A 580 20.93 -3.67 -33.97
CA GLY A 580 20.57 -5.01 -34.45
C GLY A 580 19.61 -5.76 -33.52
N ILE A 581 18.75 -5.05 -32.78
CA ILE A 581 17.81 -5.64 -31.81
C ILE A 581 16.54 -6.06 -32.54
N ILE A 582 16.13 -7.33 -32.32
CA ILE A 582 14.85 -7.85 -32.80
C ILE A 582 13.87 -7.82 -31.63
N PRO A 583 12.73 -7.11 -31.75
CA PRO A 583 11.71 -7.06 -30.72
C PRO A 583 11.23 -8.47 -30.33
N LYS A 584 11.14 -8.73 -29.02
CA LYS A 584 10.61 -9.99 -28.48
C LYS A 584 9.59 -9.70 -27.41
N THR A 585 8.44 -10.38 -27.49
CA THR A 585 7.41 -10.33 -26.44
C THR A 585 8.00 -10.82 -25.13
N ILE A 586 7.72 -10.11 -24.04
CA ILE A 586 8.20 -10.43 -22.69
C ILE A 586 7.47 -11.71 -22.24
N GLN A 587 8.23 -12.71 -21.80
CA GLN A 587 7.66 -13.89 -21.12
C GLN A 587 7.90 -13.73 -19.62
N LYS A 588 6.84 -13.47 -18.85
CA LYS A 588 6.89 -13.49 -17.38
C LYS A 588 6.18 -14.73 -16.86
N SER A 589 6.77 -15.41 -15.90
CA SER A 589 6.10 -16.52 -15.22
C SER A 589 4.84 -16.01 -14.51
N ILE A 590 3.76 -16.79 -14.58
CA ILE A 590 2.48 -16.41 -13.95
C ILE A 590 2.57 -16.47 -12.41
N ARG A 591 3.56 -17.20 -11.87
CA ARG A 591 3.79 -17.35 -10.43
C ARG A 591 4.34 -16.07 -9.79
N ASP A 592 5.21 -15.34 -10.44
CA ASP A 592 5.91 -14.17 -9.87
C ASP A 592 4.96 -13.00 -9.55
N SER A 593 3.88 -12.85 -10.35
CA SER A 593 2.89 -11.80 -10.11
C SER A 593 1.92 -12.10 -8.97
N ILE A 594 1.78 -13.37 -8.57
CA ILE A 594 0.85 -13.82 -7.53
C ILE A 594 1.51 -13.79 -6.15
N GLU A 595 2.81 -14.11 -6.06
CA GLU A 595 3.54 -14.05 -4.79
C GLU A 595 3.68 -12.60 -4.31
N ALA A 596 3.97 -11.66 -5.22
CA ALA A 596 4.00 -10.23 -4.88
C ALA A 596 2.62 -9.70 -4.42
N THR A 597 1.53 -10.24 -4.94
CA THR A 597 0.16 -9.83 -4.55
C THR A 597 -0.29 -10.54 -3.27
N LYS A 598 0.16 -11.76 -3.01
CA LYS A 598 -0.13 -12.49 -1.76
C LYS A 598 0.48 -11.83 -0.53
N VAL A 599 1.66 -11.25 -0.65
CA VAL A 599 2.28 -10.46 0.43
C VAL A 599 1.45 -9.21 0.77
N ALA A 600 0.65 -8.72 -0.19
CA ALA A 600 -0.22 -7.56 0.01
C ALA A 600 -1.62 -7.94 0.55
N ASP A 601 -2.07 -9.18 0.34
CA ASP A 601 -3.44 -9.64 0.55
C ASP A 601 -3.50 -11.07 1.15
N GLU A 602 -2.55 -11.49 2.00
CA GLU A 602 -2.80 -12.66 2.83
C GLU A 602 -3.92 -12.33 3.83
N GLU A 603 -5.17 -12.38 3.35
CA GLU A 603 -6.24 -12.85 4.20
C GLU A 603 -5.80 -14.20 4.74
N VAL A 604 -5.88 -14.37 6.05
CA VAL A 604 -5.94 -15.69 6.66
C VAL A 604 -7.21 -16.35 6.13
N VAL A 605 -7.15 -16.85 4.93
CA VAL A 605 -8.00 -17.97 4.56
C VAL A 605 -7.55 -19.04 5.53
N TYR A 606 -8.33 -19.23 6.58
CA TYR A 606 -8.30 -20.49 7.31
C TYR A 606 -8.33 -21.56 6.24
N GLY A 607 -7.15 -22.12 5.98
CA GLY A 607 -6.95 -23.05 4.89
C GLY A 607 -7.82 -24.26 5.11
N ILE A 608 -8.98 -24.21 4.50
CA ILE A 608 -9.62 -25.43 4.07
C ILE A 608 -8.72 -25.92 2.94
N LYS A 609 -7.69 -26.68 3.32
CA LYS A 609 -7.03 -27.54 2.35
C LYS A 609 -8.17 -28.28 1.66
N ASP A 610 -8.20 -28.20 0.33
CA ASP A 610 -8.99 -29.10 -0.48
C ASP A 610 -8.49 -30.53 -0.18
N SER A 611 -8.96 -31.06 0.94
CA SER A 611 -8.79 -32.48 1.25
C SER A 611 -10.07 -33.18 0.78
N ASN A 612 -9.93 -34.03 -0.17
CA ASN A 612 -10.98 -34.99 -0.58
C ASN A 612 -11.26 -36.04 0.52
N ASN A 613 -10.91 -35.76 1.78
CA ASN A 613 -11.10 -36.67 2.90
C ASN A 613 -12.39 -36.28 3.64
N ILE A 614 -13.42 -37.08 3.46
CA ILE A 614 -14.76 -36.88 4.05
C ILE A 614 -14.71 -36.72 5.60
N GLU A 615 -13.73 -37.31 6.28
CA GLU A 615 -13.55 -37.20 7.72
C GLU A 615 -13.01 -35.79 8.13
N GLU A 616 -12.15 -35.21 7.33
CA GLU A 616 -11.64 -33.85 7.53
C GLU A 616 -12.73 -32.81 7.25
N ILE A 617 -13.55 -33.00 6.21
CA ILE A 617 -14.69 -32.10 5.91
C ILE A 617 -15.73 -32.15 7.05
N LYS A 618 -16.00 -33.32 7.67
CA LYS A 618 -16.90 -33.45 8.82
C LYS A 618 -16.34 -32.72 10.06
N ASN A 619 -15.04 -32.81 10.31
CA ASN A 619 -14.40 -32.08 11.41
C ASN A 619 -14.46 -30.56 11.21
N ASN A 620 -14.28 -30.10 9.98
CA ASN A 620 -14.43 -28.70 9.64
C ASN A 620 -15.87 -28.19 9.82
N ILE A 621 -16.87 -28.98 9.42
CA ILE A 621 -18.30 -28.68 9.66
C ILE A 621 -18.58 -28.56 11.16
N ALA A 622 -18.06 -29.45 11.99
CA ALA A 622 -18.27 -29.41 13.45
C ALA A 622 -17.62 -28.12 14.06
N THR A 623 -16.46 -27.73 13.59
CA THR A 623 -15.79 -26.49 14.03
C THR A 623 -16.59 -25.24 13.61
N LEU A 624 -17.01 -25.18 12.37
CA LEU A 624 -17.82 -24.05 11.85
C LEU A 624 -19.21 -23.99 12.53
N GLN A 625 -19.80 -25.12 12.93
CA GLN A 625 -21.05 -25.15 13.70
C GLN A 625 -20.85 -24.56 15.11
N ALA A 626 -19.73 -24.87 15.76
CA ALA A 626 -19.39 -24.27 17.06
C ALA A 626 -19.20 -22.76 16.96
N GLU A 627 -18.46 -22.29 15.97
CA GLU A 627 -18.24 -20.85 15.69
C GLU A 627 -19.56 -20.14 15.34
N MET A 628 -20.42 -20.76 14.56
CA MET A 628 -21.75 -20.23 14.23
C MET A 628 -22.62 -20.06 15.49
N MET A 629 -22.61 -21.03 16.41
CA MET A 629 -23.33 -20.92 17.67
C MET A 629 -22.76 -19.82 18.57
N GLU A 630 -21.44 -19.70 18.63
CA GLU A 630 -20.77 -18.63 19.39
C GLU A 630 -21.09 -17.25 18.80
N ALA A 631 -21.03 -17.08 17.48
CA ALA A 631 -21.42 -15.85 16.80
C ALA A 631 -22.90 -15.49 17.05
N ALA A 632 -23.80 -16.48 17.05
CA ALA A 632 -25.22 -16.28 17.37
C ALA A 632 -25.44 -15.87 18.83
N GLN A 633 -24.72 -16.47 19.79
CA GLN A 633 -24.77 -16.09 21.21
C GLN A 633 -24.25 -14.66 21.44
N ASN A 634 -23.25 -14.23 20.66
CA ASN A 634 -22.69 -12.88 20.70
C ASN A 634 -23.49 -11.87 19.86
N LEU A 635 -24.70 -12.24 19.38
CA LEU A 635 -25.59 -11.41 18.55
C LEU A 635 -24.99 -10.96 17.21
N GLN A 636 -23.96 -11.64 16.71
CA GLN A 636 -23.33 -11.39 15.40
C GLN A 636 -24.08 -12.17 14.30
N PHE A 637 -25.31 -11.76 14.02
CA PHE A 637 -26.21 -12.53 13.15
C PHE A 637 -25.75 -12.64 11.70
N GLU A 638 -25.06 -11.62 11.15
CA GLU A 638 -24.49 -11.68 9.81
C GLU A 638 -23.39 -12.73 9.70
N ARG A 639 -22.46 -12.75 10.67
CA ARG A 639 -21.41 -13.76 10.73
C ARG A 639 -21.96 -15.16 10.95
N ALA A 640 -22.99 -15.30 11.78
CA ALA A 640 -23.67 -16.59 11.97
C ALA A 640 -24.36 -17.07 10.67
N ALA A 641 -24.90 -16.16 9.85
CA ALA A 641 -25.49 -16.47 8.55
C ALA A 641 -24.42 -16.91 7.53
N GLU A 642 -23.29 -16.22 7.45
CA GLU A 642 -22.16 -16.61 6.59
C GLU A 642 -21.60 -17.99 6.93
N LEU A 643 -21.40 -18.25 8.22
CA LEU A 643 -20.94 -19.56 8.68
C LEU A 643 -21.95 -20.68 8.37
N ARG A 644 -23.24 -20.41 8.52
CA ARG A 644 -24.31 -21.33 8.12
C ARG A 644 -24.27 -21.66 6.61
N ASP A 645 -24.06 -20.65 5.78
CA ASP A 645 -24.04 -20.84 4.33
C ASP A 645 -22.79 -21.63 3.90
N LYS A 646 -21.63 -21.40 4.55
CA LYS A 646 -20.42 -22.24 4.38
C LYS A 646 -20.63 -23.69 4.83
N ILE A 647 -21.29 -23.92 5.95
CA ILE A 647 -21.62 -25.26 6.43
C ILE A 647 -22.46 -26.00 5.40
N LYS A 648 -23.46 -25.32 4.85
CA LYS A 648 -24.34 -25.87 3.83
C LYS A 648 -23.61 -26.26 2.55
N GLU A 649 -22.66 -25.44 2.10
CA GLU A 649 -21.80 -25.73 0.96
C GLU A 649 -20.92 -26.98 1.19
N LEU A 650 -20.35 -27.12 2.38
CA LEU A 650 -19.56 -28.30 2.75
C LEU A 650 -20.41 -29.57 2.91
N GLU A 651 -21.63 -29.44 3.41
CA GLU A 651 -22.58 -30.56 3.49
C GLU A 651 -23.06 -31.05 2.11
N GLU A 652 -23.19 -30.14 1.14
CA GLU A 652 -23.49 -30.46 -0.27
C GLU A 652 -22.34 -31.24 -0.90
N ARG A 653 -21.07 -30.85 -0.65
CA ARG A 653 -19.86 -31.56 -1.12
C ARG A 653 -19.70 -32.98 -0.54
N ILE A 654 -20.31 -33.31 0.57
CA ILE A 654 -20.30 -34.66 1.14
C ILE A 654 -21.37 -35.56 0.46
N LYS A 655 -22.38 -34.93 -0.15
CA LYS A 655 -23.50 -35.68 -0.76
C LYS A 655 -23.24 -36.05 -2.22
N ASP A 656 -22.33 -35.37 -2.88
CA ASP A 656 -21.79 -35.67 -4.23
C ASP A 656 -20.57 -36.61 -4.12
#